data_43367fdbd84345f6e29370a04fbc5dd1
#
_entry.id   43367fdbd84345f6e29370a04fbc5dd1
#
_cell.length_a   1.000
_cell.length_b   1.000
_cell.length_c   1.000
_cell.angle_alpha   90.00
_cell.angle_beta   90.00
_cell.angle_gamma   90.00
#
_symmetry.space_group_name_H-M   'P 1'
#
loop_
_entity.id
_entity.type
_entity.pdbx_description
1 polymer ?
#
loop_
_entity_poly.entity_id
_entity_poly.type
_entity_poly.pdbx_seq_one_letter_code
_entity_poly.pdbx_strand_id
1 'polypeptide(L)'
;MPSLLTAELVRLNARASSKHDAIVQAGELLAAASHIEPGYVDSLHARETVSNTYLGSGVAIPHGMQEDRHLIRRTGVAVLQLPEGVEWHDGERANLVVAIAAQSDEHIALLQRLTRLIGDADKLRALIDARDPGLIVDALNGASVDPVTSVVDSTPADFAQRVELVLDYPHGLHARPASAWVATAKRYQAALRVRNGKLAADPKNLVSLLQLGATANAQLVLSAQGVDAADALTALKRTIEALSAEEHERAAAARARRQKAQPVSWEPADPATVFEGVSAGPGFSIGPIRVMRTAQLDIQDQPQETVEATHRLDTALRLTADELDALTRDTTARLGAEEGAIFAAHRELLNDTDLLAEAARLLLDGHGVAWSWHQAAERQAARLAALPDPLLASRATDLRDVARRVLKHLGENVATDTRFDTPAILIAEDLTPSDTAMLDPAVTLGFCTVSGGPTSHTAILARTLGVPAAVACGAALMNIDDGSAAVLDGTSGRLYAGVSARDLERARQTQAELAEQARRAAANRALPAATLDGHVLEIGANITRPDQVRDAIANGADGVGLMRTEFLFLERHDAPSEDEQYDCYRRMVEASGGRHLIIRTLDIGGDKQVPYLNLPHESNPFLGVRGLRLCLRRPDLFVPQLRALYRAAKTGPLWIMFPMVSTLDEARQALALAETVRAEFDAPKVPLGIMVETPSAAAFADHFAALVDFFSIGTNDLTQYVLAVDREHPELARMAESLHPAVLRMIKQTVDGARRHRKWVGVCGGLAGDPLGASILAGLGVDELSMSSRDIPAVKSRLRASRLDALQALARRALDCEDVDAVRALEATEIKAAA
;
A
#
# COMPACT_ATOMS: atom_id res chain seq x y z
N MET A 1 -31.36 -8.86 -21.14
CA MET A 1 -30.82 -7.57 -21.67
C MET A 1 -31.03 -7.56 -23.17
N PRO A 2 -31.35 -6.44 -23.82
CA PRO A 2 -31.36 -6.39 -25.26
C PRO A 2 -29.97 -6.78 -25.79
N SER A 3 -29.93 -7.58 -26.86
CA SER A 3 -28.72 -8.08 -27.49
C SER A 3 -27.90 -6.87 -27.99
N LEU A 4 -26.64 -6.73 -27.55
CA LEU A 4 -25.72 -5.65 -27.95
C LEU A 4 -25.30 -5.76 -29.43
N LEU A 5 -25.35 -6.95 -29.98
CA LEU A 5 -25.01 -7.26 -31.36
C LEU A 5 -26.14 -8.14 -31.99
N THR A 6 -26.65 -7.70 -33.13
CA THR A 6 -27.64 -8.45 -33.91
C THR A 6 -27.04 -8.80 -35.28
N ALA A 7 -27.63 -9.75 -36.00
CA ALA A 7 -27.12 -10.18 -37.32
C ALA A 7 -27.06 -9.05 -38.35
N GLU A 8 -27.91 -8.03 -38.23
CA GLU A 8 -27.91 -6.82 -39.08
C GLU A 8 -26.73 -5.88 -38.83
N LEU A 9 -26.08 -6.00 -37.68
CA LEU A 9 -24.87 -5.25 -37.29
C LEU A 9 -23.58 -6.03 -37.64
N VAL A 10 -23.69 -7.18 -38.30
CA VAL A 10 -22.56 -7.98 -38.75
C VAL A 10 -22.46 -7.95 -40.27
N ARG A 11 -21.37 -7.51 -40.83
CA ARG A 11 -21.10 -7.56 -42.28
C ARG A 11 -19.99 -8.58 -42.54
N LEU A 12 -20.33 -9.68 -43.19
CA LEU A 12 -19.38 -10.70 -43.60
C LEU A 12 -18.77 -10.36 -44.96
N ASN A 13 -17.55 -10.85 -45.20
CA ASN A 13 -16.79 -10.68 -46.46
C ASN A 13 -16.68 -9.20 -46.89
N ALA A 14 -16.58 -8.27 -45.96
CA ALA A 14 -16.39 -6.88 -46.26
C ALA A 14 -15.03 -6.63 -46.88
N ARG A 15 -14.93 -5.60 -47.69
CA ARG A 15 -13.67 -5.09 -48.24
C ARG A 15 -13.48 -3.66 -47.81
N ALA A 16 -12.32 -3.34 -47.29
CA ALA A 16 -11.94 -1.99 -46.93
C ALA A 16 -10.60 -1.66 -47.55
N SER A 17 -10.53 -0.47 -48.17
CA SER A 17 -9.31 0.01 -48.86
C SER A 17 -8.27 0.55 -47.86
N SER A 18 -8.69 0.93 -46.67
CA SER A 18 -7.84 1.47 -45.60
C SER A 18 -8.53 1.28 -44.22
N LYS A 19 -7.80 1.49 -43.13
CA LYS A 19 -8.42 1.50 -41.80
C LYS A 19 -9.49 2.59 -41.67
N HIS A 20 -9.30 3.74 -42.31
CA HIS A 20 -10.31 4.79 -42.35
C HIS A 20 -11.63 4.31 -42.95
N ASP A 21 -11.53 3.64 -44.12
CA ASP A 21 -12.70 3.06 -44.81
C ASP A 21 -13.38 1.97 -43.95
N ALA A 22 -12.62 1.13 -43.25
CA ALA A 22 -13.16 0.12 -42.36
C ALA A 22 -13.94 0.74 -41.17
N ILE A 23 -13.42 1.82 -40.58
CA ILE A 23 -14.06 2.56 -39.47
C ILE A 23 -15.37 3.20 -39.96
N VAL A 24 -15.37 3.83 -41.15
CA VAL A 24 -16.57 4.42 -41.76
C VAL A 24 -17.62 3.34 -41.97
N GLN A 25 -17.28 2.20 -42.60
CA GLN A 25 -18.23 1.13 -42.88
C GLN A 25 -18.82 0.52 -41.59
N ALA A 26 -18.05 0.38 -40.55
CA ALA A 26 -18.52 -0.09 -39.24
C ALA A 26 -19.44 0.95 -38.55
N GLY A 27 -19.07 2.24 -38.65
CA GLY A 27 -19.90 3.33 -38.13
C GLY A 27 -21.22 3.47 -38.89
N GLU A 28 -21.21 3.27 -40.21
CA GLU A 28 -22.45 3.26 -41.01
C GLU A 28 -23.41 2.14 -40.61
N LEU A 29 -22.92 0.98 -40.23
CA LEU A 29 -23.76 -0.10 -39.70
C LEU A 29 -24.46 0.33 -38.40
N LEU A 30 -23.72 0.97 -37.49
CA LEU A 30 -24.28 1.52 -36.24
C LEU A 30 -25.30 2.62 -36.50
N ALA A 31 -25.04 3.50 -37.47
CA ALA A 31 -25.93 4.58 -37.83
C ALA A 31 -27.22 4.08 -38.50
N ALA A 32 -27.09 3.13 -39.43
CA ALA A 32 -28.24 2.50 -40.13
C ALA A 32 -29.17 1.79 -39.15
N ALA A 33 -28.61 1.15 -38.12
CA ALA A 33 -29.36 0.53 -37.06
C ALA A 33 -29.83 1.50 -35.94
N SER A 34 -29.64 2.83 -36.14
CA SER A 34 -30.05 3.89 -35.22
C SER A 34 -29.40 3.82 -33.83
N HIS A 35 -28.19 3.29 -33.73
CA HIS A 35 -27.41 3.27 -32.48
C HIS A 35 -26.67 4.58 -32.24
N ILE A 36 -26.27 5.26 -33.29
CA ILE A 36 -25.48 6.51 -33.22
C ILE A 36 -26.07 7.59 -34.14
N GLU A 37 -25.71 8.84 -33.88
CA GLU A 37 -25.86 9.94 -34.84
C GLU A 37 -24.68 9.95 -35.81
N PRO A 38 -24.85 10.45 -37.06
CA PRO A 38 -23.80 10.44 -38.08
C PRO A 38 -22.46 11.03 -37.64
N GLY A 39 -22.48 12.06 -36.82
CA GLY A 39 -21.27 12.71 -36.26
C GLY A 39 -20.42 11.83 -35.35
N TYR A 40 -20.96 10.71 -34.85
CA TYR A 40 -20.18 9.79 -34.02
C TYR A 40 -19.12 9.01 -34.83
N VAL A 41 -19.25 8.91 -36.13
CA VAL A 41 -18.23 8.30 -37.01
C VAL A 41 -16.96 9.14 -37.01
N ASP A 42 -17.08 10.48 -36.96
CA ASP A 42 -15.92 11.37 -36.84
C ASP A 42 -15.21 11.17 -35.48
N SER A 43 -15.99 10.90 -34.43
CA SER A 43 -15.46 10.60 -33.10
C SER A 43 -14.68 9.26 -33.07
N LEU A 44 -15.13 8.24 -33.81
CA LEU A 44 -14.36 6.99 -33.98
C LEU A 44 -12.98 7.25 -34.61
N HIS A 45 -12.92 8.13 -35.61
CA HIS A 45 -11.66 8.53 -36.25
C HIS A 45 -10.78 9.39 -35.32
N ALA A 46 -11.36 10.33 -34.63
CA ALA A 46 -10.64 11.17 -33.67
C ALA A 46 -9.97 10.29 -32.59
N ARG A 47 -10.68 9.30 -32.09
CA ARG A 47 -10.16 8.38 -31.09
C ARG A 47 -9.01 7.50 -31.61
N GLU A 48 -9.13 7.00 -32.84
CA GLU A 48 -8.07 6.23 -33.50
C GLU A 48 -6.80 7.04 -33.73
N THR A 49 -6.94 8.35 -33.93
CA THR A 49 -5.81 9.28 -34.09
C THR A 49 -5.08 9.53 -32.76
N VAL A 50 -5.80 9.54 -31.63
CA VAL A 50 -5.23 9.75 -30.29
C VAL A 50 -4.49 8.51 -29.80
N SER A 51 -5.01 7.32 -30.06
CA SER A 51 -4.38 6.05 -29.65
C SER A 51 -4.92 4.91 -30.50
N ASN A 52 -4.02 4.06 -30.97
CA ASN A 52 -4.32 2.88 -31.77
C ASN A 52 -5.33 1.95 -31.05
N THR A 53 -6.38 1.53 -31.76
CA THR A 53 -7.42 0.63 -31.25
C THR A 53 -7.22 -0.84 -31.67
N TYR A 54 -6.07 -1.22 -32.20
CA TYR A 54 -5.71 -2.60 -32.52
C TYR A 54 -5.38 -3.40 -31.26
N LEU A 55 -6.03 -4.56 -31.07
CA LEU A 55 -5.82 -5.43 -29.92
C LEU A 55 -4.85 -6.58 -30.15
N GLY A 56 -4.35 -6.75 -31.36
CA GLY A 56 -3.54 -7.89 -31.77
C GLY A 56 -4.34 -9.01 -32.42
N SER A 57 -3.64 -10.01 -32.98
CA SER A 57 -4.22 -11.21 -33.58
C SER A 57 -5.27 -10.95 -34.68
N GLY A 58 -5.21 -9.83 -35.37
CA GLY A 58 -6.14 -9.47 -36.43
C GLY A 58 -7.44 -8.81 -35.97
N VAL A 59 -7.52 -8.30 -34.74
CA VAL A 59 -8.72 -7.66 -34.18
C VAL A 59 -8.48 -6.19 -33.86
N ALA A 60 -9.39 -5.31 -34.32
CA ALA A 60 -9.41 -3.91 -33.97
C ALA A 60 -10.78 -3.50 -33.37
N ILE A 61 -10.75 -2.55 -32.39
CA ILE A 61 -11.96 -2.13 -31.65
C ILE A 61 -12.15 -0.60 -31.69
N PRO A 62 -12.44 0.02 -32.84
CA PRO A 62 -12.70 1.45 -32.89
C PRO A 62 -13.91 1.81 -32.00
N HIS A 63 -13.73 2.87 -31.18
CA HIS A 63 -14.72 3.43 -30.30
C HIS A 63 -14.55 4.95 -30.24
N GLY A 64 -15.58 5.71 -29.90
CA GLY A 64 -15.54 7.18 -29.92
C GLY A 64 -14.89 7.79 -28.67
N MET A 65 -14.70 9.11 -28.72
CA MET A 65 -14.24 9.92 -27.60
C MET A 65 -15.28 10.02 -26.48
N GLN A 66 -14.85 10.22 -25.23
CA GLN A 66 -15.77 10.31 -24.10
C GLN A 66 -16.72 11.53 -24.18
N GLU A 67 -16.23 12.65 -24.68
CA GLU A 67 -17.01 13.88 -24.88
C GLU A 67 -18.14 13.72 -25.88
N ASP A 68 -18.04 12.78 -26.83
CA ASP A 68 -19.01 12.54 -27.90
C ASP A 68 -20.04 11.46 -27.57
N ARG A 69 -20.06 10.96 -26.33
CA ARG A 69 -21.07 9.97 -25.89
C ARG A 69 -22.50 10.46 -26.05
N HIS A 70 -22.72 11.76 -26.11
CA HIS A 70 -24.06 12.35 -26.35
C HIS A 70 -24.60 12.06 -27.76
N LEU A 71 -23.76 11.68 -28.73
CA LEU A 71 -24.13 11.25 -30.08
C LEU A 71 -24.55 9.76 -30.14
N ILE A 72 -24.48 9.04 -29.05
CA ILE A 72 -24.90 7.64 -28.96
C ILE A 72 -26.36 7.60 -28.51
N ARG A 73 -27.23 7.09 -29.37
CA ARG A 73 -28.68 6.94 -29.07
C ARG A 73 -28.98 5.73 -28.23
N ARG A 74 -28.27 4.64 -28.46
CA ARG A 74 -28.30 3.42 -27.66
C ARG A 74 -27.00 2.62 -27.79
N THR A 75 -26.62 1.92 -26.74
CA THR A 75 -25.45 1.05 -26.76
C THR A 75 -25.59 -0.03 -27.84
N GLY A 76 -24.55 -0.27 -28.62
CA GLY A 76 -24.51 -1.29 -29.66
C GLY A 76 -23.12 -1.51 -30.23
N VAL A 77 -22.98 -2.61 -30.97
CA VAL A 77 -21.71 -3.04 -31.55
C VAL A 77 -21.92 -3.43 -33.00
N ALA A 78 -21.05 -2.97 -33.90
CA ALA A 78 -21.03 -3.42 -35.27
C ALA A 78 -19.74 -4.18 -35.58
N VAL A 79 -19.84 -5.23 -36.35
CA VAL A 79 -18.71 -6.10 -36.68
C VAL A 79 -18.53 -6.18 -38.19
N LEU A 80 -17.32 -5.83 -38.66
CA LEU A 80 -16.89 -6.12 -40.04
C LEU A 80 -15.92 -7.28 -40.03
N GLN A 81 -16.22 -8.31 -40.79
CA GLN A 81 -15.31 -9.39 -41.08
C GLN A 81 -14.62 -9.07 -42.42
N LEU A 82 -13.29 -9.02 -42.39
CA LEU A 82 -12.40 -8.67 -43.49
C LEU A 82 -11.46 -9.87 -43.77
N PRO A 83 -11.82 -10.85 -44.56
CA PRO A 83 -10.99 -12.05 -44.76
C PRO A 83 -9.60 -11.74 -45.31
N GLU A 84 -9.47 -10.76 -46.20
CA GLU A 84 -8.18 -10.31 -46.76
C GLU A 84 -7.42 -9.39 -45.77
N GLY A 85 -8.04 -8.97 -44.67
CA GLY A 85 -7.55 -8.02 -43.69
C GLY A 85 -7.30 -6.63 -44.28
N VAL A 86 -7.29 -5.62 -43.45
CA VAL A 86 -6.86 -4.24 -43.79
C VAL A 86 -5.70 -3.83 -42.92
N GLU A 87 -4.74 -3.15 -43.49
CA GLU A 87 -3.61 -2.61 -42.70
C GLU A 87 -4.11 -1.62 -41.65
N TRP A 88 -3.76 -1.87 -40.39
CA TRP A 88 -4.23 -1.06 -39.27
C TRP A 88 -3.14 -0.23 -38.64
N HIS A 89 -1.98 -0.85 -38.38
CA HIS A 89 -0.84 -0.18 -37.75
C HIS A 89 0.47 -0.94 -38.07
N ASP A 90 1.50 -0.22 -38.54
CA ASP A 90 2.88 -0.70 -38.72
C ASP A 90 3.05 -2.13 -39.30
N GLY A 91 2.29 -2.42 -40.35
CA GLY A 91 2.32 -3.74 -41.03
C GLY A 91 1.39 -4.79 -40.43
N GLU A 92 0.70 -4.49 -39.35
CA GLU A 92 -0.32 -5.37 -38.77
C GLU A 92 -1.67 -5.20 -39.48
N ARG A 93 -2.37 -6.31 -39.71
CA ARG A 93 -3.66 -6.32 -40.42
C ARG A 93 -4.80 -6.71 -39.53
N ALA A 94 -5.92 -5.95 -39.57
CA ALA A 94 -7.17 -6.29 -38.91
C ALA A 94 -8.07 -7.11 -39.87
N ASN A 95 -8.46 -8.29 -39.41
CA ASN A 95 -9.40 -9.17 -40.08
C ASN A 95 -10.83 -9.08 -39.46
N LEU A 96 -10.91 -8.62 -38.22
CA LEU A 96 -12.16 -8.40 -37.52
C LEU A 96 -12.15 -6.99 -36.90
N VAL A 97 -13.06 -6.13 -37.38
CA VAL A 97 -13.20 -4.76 -36.86
C VAL A 97 -14.50 -4.67 -36.10
N VAL A 98 -14.41 -4.39 -34.78
CA VAL A 98 -15.53 -4.38 -33.87
C VAL A 98 -15.75 -2.95 -33.36
N ALA A 99 -16.62 -2.19 -34.04
CA ALA A 99 -16.91 -0.80 -33.66
C ALA A 99 -17.90 -0.77 -32.51
N ILE A 100 -17.59 0.01 -31.48
CA ILE A 100 -18.34 0.07 -30.22
C ILE A 100 -18.94 1.47 -30.03
N ALA A 101 -20.26 1.51 -29.82
CA ALA A 101 -21.00 2.68 -29.35
C ALA A 101 -21.59 2.33 -27.97
N ALA A 102 -21.08 2.94 -26.88
CA ALA A 102 -21.53 2.66 -25.52
C ALA A 102 -21.84 3.96 -24.75
N GLN A 103 -23.09 4.08 -24.25
CA GLN A 103 -23.52 5.22 -23.42
C GLN A 103 -22.93 5.15 -21.99
N SER A 104 -22.62 3.95 -21.51
CA SER A 104 -22.05 3.65 -20.20
C SER A 104 -20.99 2.56 -20.31
N ASP A 105 -20.50 2.03 -19.20
CA ASP A 105 -19.43 1.02 -19.18
C ASP A 105 -19.91 -0.41 -19.55
N GLU A 106 -21.10 -0.56 -20.13
CA GLU A 106 -21.66 -1.83 -20.61
C GLU A 106 -20.76 -2.56 -21.62
N HIS A 107 -19.91 -1.83 -22.32
CA HIS A 107 -18.93 -2.39 -23.28
C HIS A 107 -17.82 -3.21 -22.63
N ILE A 108 -17.58 -3.08 -21.32
CA ILE A 108 -16.51 -3.79 -20.59
C ILE A 108 -16.72 -5.30 -20.68
N ALA A 109 -17.95 -5.77 -20.55
CA ALA A 109 -18.27 -7.20 -20.69
C ALA A 109 -17.97 -7.74 -22.09
N LEU A 110 -18.16 -6.91 -23.13
CA LEU A 110 -17.80 -7.25 -24.51
C LEU A 110 -16.28 -7.29 -24.70
N LEU A 111 -15.56 -6.32 -24.15
CA LEU A 111 -14.09 -6.28 -24.20
C LEU A 111 -13.49 -7.52 -23.52
N GLN A 112 -14.02 -7.95 -22.39
CA GLN A 112 -13.59 -9.17 -21.72
C GLN A 112 -13.81 -10.42 -22.57
N ARG A 113 -14.91 -10.47 -23.33
CA ARG A 113 -15.20 -11.59 -24.25
C ARG A 113 -14.26 -11.56 -25.45
N LEU A 114 -14.05 -10.39 -26.04
CA LEU A 114 -13.09 -10.21 -27.14
C LEU A 114 -11.66 -10.61 -26.71
N THR A 115 -11.24 -10.23 -25.52
CA THR A 115 -9.91 -10.61 -24.98
C THR A 115 -9.80 -12.13 -24.83
N ARG A 116 -10.86 -12.83 -24.38
CA ARG A 116 -10.87 -14.30 -24.34
C ARG A 116 -10.84 -14.95 -25.71
N LEU A 117 -11.53 -14.36 -26.70
CA LEU A 117 -11.51 -14.85 -28.09
C LEU A 117 -10.15 -14.64 -28.75
N ILE A 118 -9.48 -13.51 -28.49
CA ILE A 118 -8.12 -13.23 -28.97
C ILE A 118 -7.10 -14.23 -28.38
N GLY A 119 -7.33 -14.70 -27.15
CA GLY A 119 -6.51 -15.73 -26.50
C GLY A 119 -6.72 -17.15 -27.05
N ASP A 120 -7.76 -17.40 -27.87
CA ASP A 120 -8.08 -18.69 -28.49
C ASP A 120 -7.98 -18.59 -30.01
N ALA A 121 -6.80 -18.90 -30.54
CA ALA A 121 -6.47 -18.73 -31.94
C ALA A 121 -7.39 -19.54 -32.89
N ASP A 122 -7.89 -20.71 -32.45
CA ASP A 122 -8.74 -21.56 -33.27
C ASP A 122 -10.16 -20.98 -33.37
N LYS A 123 -10.71 -20.48 -32.25
CA LYS A 123 -12.02 -19.80 -32.26
C LYS A 123 -11.98 -18.49 -33.02
N LEU A 124 -10.92 -17.70 -32.84
CA LEU A 124 -10.77 -16.45 -33.57
C LEU A 124 -10.70 -16.70 -35.10
N ARG A 125 -9.94 -17.70 -35.52
CA ARG A 125 -9.86 -18.09 -36.93
C ARG A 125 -11.22 -18.55 -37.45
N ALA A 126 -11.99 -19.31 -36.67
CA ALA A 126 -13.35 -19.71 -37.04
C ALA A 126 -14.31 -18.52 -37.24
N LEU A 127 -14.13 -17.42 -36.48
CA LEU A 127 -14.88 -16.17 -36.65
C LEU A 127 -14.42 -15.36 -37.88
N ILE A 128 -13.12 -15.35 -38.17
CA ILE A 128 -12.55 -14.69 -39.37
C ILE A 128 -13.01 -15.42 -40.63
N ASP A 129 -13.20 -16.75 -40.60
CA ASP A 129 -13.64 -17.58 -41.71
C ASP A 129 -15.15 -17.83 -41.69
N ALA A 130 -15.92 -17.22 -40.79
CA ALA A 130 -17.36 -17.45 -40.63
C ALA A 130 -18.13 -17.07 -41.89
N ARG A 131 -19.10 -17.90 -42.22
CA ARG A 131 -20.02 -17.69 -43.37
C ARG A 131 -21.44 -17.36 -42.92
N ASP A 132 -21.71 -17.43 -41.64
CA ASP A 132 -23.00 -17.13 -41.01
C ASP A 132 -22.76 -16.01 -39.95
N PRO A 133 -23.48 -14.87 -40.06
CA PRO A 133 -23.42 -13.81 -39.06
C PRO A 133 -23.77 -14.30 -37.66
N GLY A 134 -24.63 -15.33 -37.54
CA GLY A 134 -25.05 -15.92 -36.29
C GLY A 134 -23.87 -16.41 -35.44
N LEU A 135 -22.84 -17.00 -36.08
CA LEU A 135 -21.63 -17.44 -35.36
C LEU A 135 -20.92 -16.31 -34.67
N ILE A 136 -20.82 -15.14 -35.31
CA ILE A 136 -20.17 -13.94 -34.72
C ILE A 136 -21.07 -13.35 -33.61
N VAL A 137 -22.37 -13.32 -33.85
CA VAL A 137 -23.37 -12.84 -32.88
C VAL A 137 -23.36 -13.71 -31.61
N ASP A 138 -23.38 -15.02 -31.77
CA ASP A 138 -23.38 -15.97 -30.64
C ASP A 138 -22.06 -15.91 -29.85
N ALA A 139 -20.93 -15.80 -30.53
CA ALA A 139 -19.63 -15.70 -29.89
C ALA A 139 -19.48 -14.40 -29.08
N LEU A 140 -20.00 -13.28 -29.56
CA LEU A 140 -19.86 -11.97 -28.94
C LEU A 140 -20.98 -11.62 -27.96
N ASN A 141 -22.22 -12.08 -28.18
CA ASN A 141 -23.31 -11.90 -27.21
C ASN A 141 -23.24 -12.92 -26.07
N GLY A 142 -22.52 -14.03 -26.24
CA GLY A 142 -22.53 -15.15 -25.30
C GLY A 142 -23.91 -15.74 -25.30
N ALA A 143 -24.32 -16.38 -26.44
CA ALA A 143 -25.41 -17.33 -26.37
C ALA A 143 -25.09 -18.30 -25.25
N SER A 144 -25.99 -18.41 -24.30
CA SER A 144 -25.94 -19.33 -23.20
C SER A 144 -25.51 -20.71 -23.72
N VAL A 145 -24.27 -21.07 -23.46
CA VAL A 145 -24.06 -22.45 -23.08
C VAL A 145 -24.83 -22.55 -21.79
N ASP A 146 -25.84 -23.39 -21.78
CA ASP A 146 -26.80 -23.62 -20.72
C ASP A 146 -26.18 -23.45 -19.33
N PRO A 147 -26.97 -23.00 -18.34
CA PRO A 147 -26.56 -23.09 -16.97
C PRO A 147 -26.20 -24.55 -16.78
N VAL A 148 -24.92 -24.78 -16.54
CA VAL A 148 -24.47 -26.10 -16.16
C VAL A 148 -25.28 -26.49 -14.96
N THR A 149 -26.25 -27.28 -15.23
CA THR A 149 -26.79 -28.24 -14.28
C THR A 149 -25.60 -28.91 -13.65
N SER A 150 -25.53 -28.77 -12.34
CA SER A 150 -24.62 -29.51 -11.45
C SER A 150 -23.14 -29.41 -11.86
N VAL A 151 -22.36 -28.75 -11.03
CA VAL A 151 -20.95 -29.06 -10.86
C VAL A 151 -20.88 -30.56 -10.60
N VAL A 152 -20.74 -31.33 -11.63
CA VAL A 152 -20.19 -32.67 -11.52
C VAL A 152 -18.74 -32.42 -11.16
N ASP A 153 -18.39 -32.88 -9.99
CA ASP A 153 -17.07 -32.85 -9.36
C ASP A 153 -16.09 -33.73 -10.21
N SER A 154 -15.81 -33.31 -11.43
CA SER A 154 -14.84 -33.95 -12.30
C SER A 154 -13.50 -33.27 -12.15
N THR A 155 -12.73 -33.74 -11.16
CA THR A 155 -11.28 -33.52 -11.14
C THR A 155 -10.73 -33.85 -12.54
N PRO A 156 -9.99 -32.96 -13.20
CA PRO A 156 -9.43 -33.23 -14.52
C PRO A 156 -8.62 -34.54 -14.46
N ALA A 157 -8.97 -35.51 -15.29
CA ALA A 157 -8.33 -36.85 -15.27
C ALA A 157 -6.84 -36.71 -15.56
N ASP A 158 -6.01 -37.33 -14.71
CA ASP A 158 -4.57 -37.42 -14.95
C ASP A 158 -4.27 -38.17 -16.24
N PHE A 159 -3.18 -37.83 -16.90
CA PHE A 159 -2.70 -38.59 -18.05
C PHE A 159 -2.21 -40.00 -17.61
N ALA A 160 -2.10 -40.91 -18.57
CA ALA A 160 -1.80 -42.33 -18.32
C ALA A 160 -0.47 -42.58 -17.56
N GLN A 161 0.56 -41.77 -17.85
CA GLN A 161 1.81 -41.80 -17.12
C GLN A 161 1.75 -40.74 -16.03
N ARG A 162 1.98 -41.13 -14.77
CA ARG A 162 1.91 -40.20 -13.64
C ARG A 162 2.95 -40.51 -12.57
N VAL A 163 3.33 -39.48 -11.83
CA VAL A 163 4.24 -39.51 -10.68
C VAL A 163 3.65 -38.65 -9.57
N GLU A 164 3.62 -39.16 -8.39
CA GLU A 164 3.21 -38.44 -7.19
C GLU A 164 4.44 -37.92 -6.47
N LEU A 165 4.39 -36.70 -5.95
CA LEU A 165 5.45 -36.10 -5.16
C LEU A 165 4.88 -35.14 -4.12
N VAL A 166 5.66 -34.90 -3.08
CA VAL A 166 5.39 -33.87 -2.06
C VAL A 166 6.22 -32.66 -2.40
N LEU A 167 5.61 -31.49 -2.42
CA LEU A 167 6.29 -30.21 -2.68
C LEU A 167 7.05 -29.78 -1.43
N ASP A 168 8.34 -30.09 -1.38
CA ASP A 168 9.22 -29.75 -0.26
C ASP A 168 9.86 -28.37 -0.46
N TYR A 169 9.03 -27.35 -0.58
CA TYR A 169 9.44 -25.94 -0.65
C TYR A 169 8.89 -25.18 0.55
N PRO A 170 9.72 -24.54 1.39
CA PRO A 170 9.30 -23.86 2.61
C PRO A 170 8.24 -22.77 2.39
N HIS A 171 8.25 -22.13 1.22
CA HIS A 171 7.30 -21.07 0.83
C HIS A 171 6.27 -21.52 -0.22
N GLY A 172 6.16 -22.84 -0.48
CA GLY A 172 5.30 -23.35 -1.54
C GLY A 172 5.78 -22.97 -2.96
N LEU A 173 4.93 -23.22 -3.96
CA LEU A 173 5.23 -22.92 -5.35
C LEU A 173 4.98 -21.43 -5.64
N HIS A 174 6.03 -20.66 -5.74
CA HIS A 174 6.00 -19.23 -6.11
C HIS A 174 6.70 -18.97 -7.45
N ALA A 175 6.74 -17.72 -7.91
CA ALA A 175 7.14 -17.35 -9.27
C ALA A 175 8.50 -17.91 -9.71
N ARG A 176 9.51 -17.94 -8.83
CA ARG A 176 10.85 -18.39 -9.17
C ARG A 176 10.94 -19.91 -9.45
N PRO A 177 10.57 -20.83 -8.52
CA PRO A 177 10.58 -22.24 -8.83
C PRO A 177 9.59 -22.59 -9.94
N ALA A 178 8.42 -21.93 -10.02
CA ALA A 178 7.47 -22.12 -11.12
C ALA A 178 8.10 -21.79 -12.48
N SER A 179 8.91 -20.73 -12.59
CA SER A 179 9.65 -20.40 -13.83
C SER A 179 10.63 -21.48 -14.25
N ALA A 180 11.33 -22.10 -13.29
CA ALA A 180 12.23 -23.22 -13.59
C ALA A 180 11.47 -24.47 -14.04
N TRP A 181 10.29 -24.74 -13.48
CA TRP A 181 9.40 -25.82 -13.95
C TRP A 181 8.96 -25.56 -15.38
N VAL A 182 8.52 -24.33 -15.70
CA VAL A 182 8.13 -23.93 -17.05
C VAL A 182 9.28 -24.12 -18.03
N ALA A 183 10.47 -23.68 -17.67
CA ALA A 183 11.67 -23.83 -18.53
C ALA A 183 11.99 -25.30 -18.79
N THR A 184 11.84 -26.18 -17.82
CA THR A 184 12.03 -27.62 -17.98
C THR A 184 10.91 -28.24 -18.82
N ALA A 185 9.64 -27.93 -18.50
CA ALA A 185 8.48 -28.47 -19.19
C ALA A 185 8.44 -28.13 -20.69
N LYS A 186 8.84 -26.91 -21.05
CA LYS A 186 8.89 -26.44 -22.46
C LYS A 186 9.91 -27.16 -23.34
N ARG A 187 10.86 -27.91 -22.79
CA ARG A 187 11.84 -28.70 -23.55
C ARG A 187 11.23 -29.96 -24.17
N TYR A 188 10.04 -30.37 -23.75
CA TYR A 188 9.40 -31.61 -24.12
C TYR A 188 8.13 -31.34 -24.92
N GLN A 189 7.84 -32.24 -25.88
CA GLN A 189 6.62 -32.14 -26.70
C GLN A 189 5.39 -32.69 -25.99
N ALA A 190 5.57 -33.62 -25.04
CA ALA A 190 4.50 -34.24 -24.29
C ALA A 190 3.50 -33.20 -23.71
N ALA A 191 2.24 -33.55 -23.69
CA ALA A 191 1.22 -32.86 -22.89
C ALA A 191 1.49 -33.17 -21.43
N LEU A 192 1.64 -32.14 -20.60
CA LEU A 192 1.95 -32.24 -19.18
C LEU A 192 0.82 -31.66 -18.34
N ARG A 193 0.62 -32.22 -17.16
CA ARG A 193 -0.32 -31.69 -16.17
C ARG A 193 0.24 -31.85 -14.78
N VAL A 194 0.05 -30.81 -13.96
CA VAL A 194 0.29 -30.86 -12.51
C VAL A 194 -1.04 -30.68 -11.80
N ARG A 195 -1.34 -31.51 -10.84
CA ARG A 195 -2.57 -31.45 -10.04
C ARG A 195 -2.25 -31.30 -8.56
N ASN A 196 -2.96 -30.36 -7.91
CA ASN A 196 -3.00 -30.17 -6.47
C ASN A 196 -4.45 -30.31 -5.97
N GLY A 197 -4.79 -31.42 -5.38
CA GLY A 197 -6.18 -31.72 -5.02
C GLY A 197 -7.11 -31.72 -6.24
N LYS A 198 -8.04 -30.79 -6.28
CA LYS A 198 -9.00 -30.59 -7.38
C LYS A 198 -8.50 -29.65 -8.49
N LEU A 199 -7.45 -28.87 -8.22
CA LEU A 199 -6.89 -27.91 -9.16
C LEU A 199 -5.86 -28.58 -10.05
N ALA A 200 -5.85 -28.23 -11.33
CA ALA A 200 -4.88 -28.73 -12.29
C ALA A 200 -4.32 -27.58 -13.16
N ALA A 201 -3.03 -27.68 -13.48
CA ALA A 201 -2.31 -26.70 -14.26
C ALA A 201 -1.48 -27.34 -15.38
N ASP A 202 -1.24 -26.59 -16.44
CA ASP A 202 -0.20 -26.92 -17.43
C ASP A 202 1.16 -26.40 -16.94
N PRO A 203 2.16 -27.26 -16.67
CA PRO A 203 3.47 -26.81 -16.22
C PRO A 203 4.27 -26.06 -17.29
N LYS A 204 3.78 -25.95 -18.51
CA LYS A 204 4.35 -25.09 -19.54
C LYS A 204 3.89 -23.63 -19.43
N ASN A 205 2.91 -23.35 -18.56
CA ASN A 205 2.32 -22.04 -18.35
C ASN A 205 2.55 -21.58 -16.90
N LEU A 206 3.29 -20.47 -16.74
CA LEU A 206 3.65 -19.92 -15.43
C LEU A 206 2.41 -19.50 -14.59
N VAL A 207 1.47 -18.81 -15.24
CA VAL A 207 0.26 -18.33 -14.55
C VAL A 207 -0.59 -19.51 -14.07
N SER A 208 -0.74 -20.53 -14.92
CA SER A 208 -1.47 -21.76 -14.59
C SER A 208 -0.83 -22.48 -13.38
N LEU A 209 0.50 -22.56 -13.31
CA LEU A 209 1.21 -23.14 -12.17
C LEU A 209 1.02 -22.35 -10.88
N LEU A 210 1.03 -21.03 -10.94
CA LEU A 210 0.83 -20.17 -9.75
C LEU A 210 -0.60 -20.27 -9.23
N GLN A 211 -1.59 -20.46 -10.12
CA GLN A 211 -2.98 -20.65 -9.76
C GLN A 211 -3.27 -21.98 -9.05
N LEU A 212 -2.34 -22.95 -9.09
CA LEU A 212 -2.45 -24.18 -8.29
C LEU A 212 -2.47 -23.94 -6.78
N GLY A 213 -1.98 -22.79 -6.31
CA GLY A 213 -1.90 -22.47 -4.89
C GLY A 213 -1.18 -23.55 -4.06
N ALA A 214 -0.15 -24.21 -4.64
CA ALA A 214 0.53 -25.29 -3.98
C ALA A 214 1.41 -24.76 -2.82
N THR A 215 0.98 -25.00 -1.60
CA THR A 215 1.69 -24.63 -0.36
C THR A 215 2.81 -25.62 -0.01
N ALA A 216 3.59 -25.30 1.00
CA ALA A 216 4.59 -26.22 1.54
C ALA A 216 3.91 -27.56 1.91
N ASN A 217 4.58 -28.68 1.59
CA ASN A 217 4.11 -30.04 1.78
C ASN A 217 2.85 -30.43 0.99
N ALA A 218 2.43 -29.65 -0.02
CA ALA A 218 1.33 -30.04 -0.89
C ALA A 218 1.64 -31.33 -1.64
N GLN A 219 0.67 -32.24 -1.70
CA GLN A 219 0.75 -33.47 -2.48
C GLN A 219 0.36 -33.18 -3.93
N LEU A 220 1.33 -33.31 -4.82
CA LEU A 220 1.16 -33.03 -6.24
C LEU A 220 1.19 -34.32 -7.07
N VAL A 221 0.38 -34.34 -8.11
CA VAL A 221 0.40 -35.39 -9.14
C VAL A 221 0.88 -34.77 -10.43
N LEU A 222 2.05 -35.21 -10.92
CA LEU A 222 2.55 -34.88 -12.24
C LEU A 222 2.08 -35.96 -13.21
N SER A 223 1.48 -35.59 -14.33
CA SER A 223 1.06 -36.54 -15.34
C SER A 223 1.43 -36.08 -16.75
N ALA A 224 1.65 -37.02 -17.65
CA ALA A 224 2.11 -36.76 -19.01
C ALA A 224 1.54 -37.73 -20.03
N GLN A 225 1.42 -37.27 -21.27
CA GLN A 225 1.02 -38.03 -22.44
C GLN A 225 1.80 -37.56 -23.67
N GLY A 226 2.36 -38.47 -24.43
CA GLY A 226 3.13 -38.17 -25.66
C GLY A 226 4.37 -39.06 -25.82
N VAL A 227 5.12 -38.84 -26.89
CA VAL A 227 6.28 -39.67 -27.27
C VAL A 227 7.40 -39.58 -26.23
N ASP A 228 7.61 -38.41 -25.62
CA ASP A 228 8.65 -38.09 -24.65
C ASP A 228 8.11 -37.89 -23.22
N ALA A 229 6.92 -38.45 -22.94
CA ALA A 229 6.20 -38.26 -21.67
C ALA A 229 7.00 -38.77 -20.45
N ALA A 230 7.65 -39.92 -20.53
CA ALA A 230 8.44 -40.49 -19.44
C ALA A 230 9.68 -39.65 -19.13
N ASP A 231 10.35 -39.15 -20.16
CA ASP A 231 11.52 -38.29 -20.04
C ASP A 231 11.12 -36.92 -19.45
N ALA A 232 10.01 -36.37 -19.88
CA ALA A 232 9.45 -35.11 -19.38
C ALA A 232 9.12 -35.18 -17.88
N LEU A 233 8.45 -36.25 -17.44
CA LEU A 233 8.13 -36.47 -16.03
C LEU A 233 9.39 -36.64 -15.18
N THR A 234 10.35 -37.42 -15.67
CA THR A 234 11.64 -37.64 -14.98
C THR A 234 12.41 -36.33 -14.83
N ALA A 235 12.49 -35.54 -15.89
CA ALA A 235 13.19 -34.25 -15.88
C ALA A 235 12.49 -33.24 -14.96
N LEU A 236 11.16 -33.15 -15.03
CA LEU A 236 10.41 -32.20 -14.19
C LEU A 236 10.52 -32.58 -12.70
N LYS A 237 10.35 -33.86 -12.36
CA LYS A 237 10.55 -34.36 -11.01
C LYS A 237 11.95 -34.04 -10.48
N ARG A 238 12.99 -34.29 -11.28
CA ARG A 238 14.38 -33.97 -10.92
C ARG A 238 14.61 -32.48 -10.72
N THR A 239 13.97 -31.62 -11.52
CA THR A 239 14.04 -30.17 -11.35
C THR A 239 13.38 -29.74 -10.03
N ILE A 240 12.24 -30.33 -9.69
CA ILE A 240 11.50 -30.04 -8.45
C ILE A 240 12.35 -30.43 -7.24
N GLU A 241 12.90 -31.64 -7.25
CA GLU A 241 13.75 -32.17 -6.15
C GLU A 241 15.06 -31.38 -6.00
N ALA A 242 15.70 -30.98 -7.09
CA ALA A 242 16.93 -30.18 -7.05
C ALA A 242 16.70 -28.78 -6.47
N LEU A 243 15.55 -28.15 -6.79
CA LEU A 243 15.19 -26.85 -6.24
C LEU A 243 14.84 -26.89 -4.76
N SER A 244 14.40 -28.03 -4.21
CA SER A 244 14.05 -28.15 -2.80
C SER A 244 15.23 -27.77 -1.89
N ALA A 245 16.42 -28.30 -2.17
CA ALA A 245 17.62 -27.99 -1.38
C ALA A 245 17.95 -26.47 -1.42
N GLU A 246 17.86 -25.85 -2.60
CA GLU A 246 18.10 -24.42 -2.75
C GLU A 246 17.04 -23.56 -2.03
N GLU A 247 15.77 -23.98 -2.07
CA GLU A 247 14.68 -23.29 -1.37
C GLU A 247 14.84 -23.38 0.14
N HIS A 248 15.23 -24.54 0.67
CA HIS A 248 15.55 -24.72 2.09
C HIS A 248 16.77 -23.93 2.52
N GLU A 249 17.85 -23.94 1.74
CA GLU A 249 19.07 -23.18 2.06
C GLU A 249 18.77 -21.67 2.09
N ARG A 250 18.01 -21.18 1.12
CA ARG A 250 17.60 -19.77 1.07
C ARG A 250 16.64 -19.38 2.19
N ALA A 251 15.69 -20.25 2.52
CA ALA A 251 14.80 -20.04 3.66
C ALA A 251 15.57 -20.03 4.97
N ALA A 252 16.55 -20.94 5.14
CA ALA A 252 17.43 -20.98 6.30
C ALA A 252 18.35 -19.77 6.37
N ALA A 253 18.92 -19.34 5.23
CA ALA A 253 19.73 -18.14 5.14
C ALA A 253 18.90 -16.87 5.44
N ALA A 254 17.68 -16.80 4.95
CA ALA A 254 16.74 -15.70 5.24
C ALA A 254 16.35 -15.69 6.73
N ARG A 255 16.11 -16.87 7.34
CA ARG A 255 15.88 -16.99 8.79
C ARG A 255 17.10 -16.59 9.60
N ALA A 256 18.30 -17.07 9.23
CA ALA A 256 19.54 -16.73 9.90
C ALA A 256 19.86 -15.20 9.79
N ARG A 257 19.58 -14.61 8.64
CA ARG A 257 19.67 -13.15 8.44
C ARG A 257 18.67 -12.39 9.33
N ARG A 258 17.40 -12.82 9.36
CA ARG A 258 16.37 -12.24 10.23
C ARG A 258 16.73 -12.37 11.71
N GLN A 259 17.30 -13.49 12.15
CA GLN A 259 17.72 -13.69 13.53
C GLN A 259 18.90 -12.80 13.93
N LYS A 260 19.77 -12.42 12.99
CA LYS A 260 20.89 -11.51 13.24
C LYS A 260 20.52 -10.02 13.19
N ALA A 261 19.40 -9.67 12.53
CA ALA A 261 19.09 -8.31 12.13
C ALA A 261 18.26 -7.50 13.13
N GLN A 262 17.64 -8.11 14.14
CA GLN A 262 16.79 -7.40 15.09
C GLN A 262 17.39 -7.47 16.49
N PRO A 263 17.54 -6.31 17.18
CA PRO A 263 17.92 -6.33 18.57
C PRO A 263 16.81 -7.05 19.35
N VAL A 264 17.09 -8.25 19.77
CA VAL A 264 16.19 -9.06 20.59
C VAL A 264 16.36 -8.59 22.00
N SER A 265 15.33 -7.95 22.56
CA SER A 265 15.37 -7.48 23.93
C SER A 265 15.37 -8.64 24.93
N TRP A 266 14.82 -9.79 24.52
CA TRP A 266 14.70 -10.96 25.37
C TRP A 266 14.45 -12.22 24.52
N GLU A 267 15.00 -13.37 24.96
CA GLU A 267 14.71 -14.69 24.39
C GLU A 267 14.48 -15.70 25.53
N PRO A 268 13.53 -16.66 25.34
CA PRO A 268 13.33 -17.72 26.29
C PRO A 268 14.57 -18.64 26.34
N ALA A 269 14.91 -19.14 27.52
CA ALA A 269 15.96 -20.15 27.69
C ALA A 269 15.43 -21.58 27.45
N ASP A 270 14.15 -21.79 27.80
CA ASP A 270 13.45 -23.02 27.56
C ASP A 270 12.72 -23.01 26.20
N PRO A 271 12.42 -24.18 25.61
CA PRO A 271 11.70 -24.24 24.35
C PRO A 271 10.32 -23.55 24.44
N ALA A 272 10.06 -22.60 23.55
CA ALA A 272 8.78 -21.91 23.38
C ALA A 272 8.40 -21.86 21.90
N THR A 273 7.10 -21.75 21.62
CA THR A 273 6.66 -21.54 20.24
C THR A 273 6.88 -20.07 19.86
N VAL A 274 7.62 -19.83 18.78
CA VAL A 274 7.95 -18.50 18.33
C VAL A 274 7.16 -18.19 17.07
N PHE A 275 6.43 -17.07 17.06
CA PHE A 275 5.78 -16.50 15.89
C PHE A 275 6.54 -15.24 15.49
N GLU A 276 7.08 -15.27 14.27
CA GLU A 276 7.84 -14.17 13.73
C GLU A 276 6.94 -13.34 12.79
N GLY A 277 6.81 -12.06 13.09
CA GLY A 277 6.08 -11.08 12.31
C GLY A 277 6.96 -9.88 11.99
N VAL A 278 6.31 -8.81 11.59
CA VAL A 278 6.92 -7.49 11.36
C VAL A 278 6.52 -6.57 12.51
N SER A 279 7.50 -5.84 13.07
CA SER A 279 7.24 -4.83 14.10
C SER A 279 6.23 -3.79 13.60
N ALA A 280 5.13 -3.65 14.34
CA ALA A 280 4.08 -2.67 14.06
C ALA A 280 3.98 -1.60 15.14
N GLY A 281 4.33 -1.95 16.38
CA GLY A 281 4.42 -1.05 17.51
C GLY A 281 5.53 -1.52 18.46
N PRO A 282 6.55 -0.69 18.72
CA PRO A 282 7.64 -1.09 19.61
C PRO A 282 7.16 -1.20 21.06
N GLY A 283 7.84 -2.06 21.82
CA GLY A 283 7.54 -2.28 23.23
C GLY A 283 7.61 -3.75 23.61
N PHE A 284 7.47 -4.01 24.91
CA PHE A 284 7.59 -5.35 25.49
C PHE A 284 6.44 -5.62 26.42
N SER A 285 5.67 -6.65 26.17
CA SER A 285 4.51 -7.00 27.01
C SER A 285 4.44 -8.47 27.34
N ILE A 286 3.83 -8.76 28.51
CA ILE A 286 3.68 -10.11 29.05
C ILE A 286 2.22 -10.25 29.51
N GLY A 287 1.56 -11.28 29.06
CA GLY A 287 0.17 -11.54 29.46
C GLY A 287 -0.40 -12.80 28.86
N PRO A 288 -1.65 -13.10 29.24
CA PRO A 288 -2.40 -14.17 28.59
C PRO A 288 -2.77 -13.75 27.16
N ILE A 289 -2.86 -14.73 26.29
CA ILE A 289 -3.35 -14.57 24.91
C ILE A 289 -4.87 -14.53 24.91
N ARG A 290 -5.44 -13.67 24.08
CA ARG A 290 -6.86 -13.67 23.73
C ARG A 290 -6.99 -13.74 22.21
N VAL A 291 -7.56 -14.86 21.74
CA VAL A 291 -7.75 -15.09 20.29
C VAL A 291 -9.11 -14.53 19.87
N MET A 292 -9.07 -13.50 19.05
CA MET A 292 -10.26 -12.92 18.41
C MET A 292 -10.58 -13.72 17.16
N ARG A 293 -11.62 -14.51 17.22
CA ARG A 293 -12.13 -15.24 16.05
C ARG A 293 -13.29 -14.47 15.47
N THR A 294 -13.19 -14.09 14.21
CA THR A 294 -14.33 -13.55 13.48
C THR A 294 -15.38 -14.65 13.34
N ALA A 295 -16.50 -14.53 14.03
CA ALA A 295 -17.59 -15.48 13.90
C ALA A 295 -18.06 -15.48 12.43
N GLN A 296 -18.14 -16.66 11.81
CA GLN A 296 -18.85 -16.78 10.55
C GLN A 296 -20.30 -16.44 10.83
N LEU A 297 -20.82 -15.40 10.16
CA LEU A 297 -22.20 -14.99 10.30
C LEU A 297 -23.08 -15.99 9.53
N ASP A 298 -23.84 -16.80 10.26
CA ASP A 298 -24.88 -17.65 9.70
C ASP A 298 -26.21 -16.90 9.77
N ILE A 299 -26.44 -16.03 8.81
CA ILE A 299 -27.67 -15.24 8.71
C ILE A 299 -28.74 -16.07 8.02
N GLN A 300 -29.73 -16.47 8.78
CA GLN A 300 -30.85 -17.27 8.26
C GLN A 300 -31.78 -16.39 7.40
N ASP A 301 -32.19 -16.95 6.26
CA ASP A 301 -33.17 -16.28 5.41
C ASP A 301 -34.54 -16.41 6.04
N GLN A 302 -35.03 -15.31 6.60
CA GLN A 302 -36.37 -15.23 7.21
C GLN A 302 -37.23 -14.24 6.42
N PRO A 303 -38.01 -14.69 5.45
CA PRO A 303 -38.88 -13.85 4.65
C PRO A 303 -39.84 -13.00 5.51
N GLN A 304 -40.01 -11.75 5.14
CA GLN A 304 -40.85 -10.77 5.83
C GLN A 304 -41.66 -9.98 4.79
N GLU A 305 -42.68 -9.30 5.25
CA GLU A 305 -43.41 -8.37 4.37
C GLU A 305 -42.45 -7.29 3.86
N THR A 306 -42.45 -7.06 2.55
CA THR A 306 -41.45 -6.17 1.89
C THR A 306 -41.47 -4.75 2.43
N VAL A 307 -42.64 -4.19 2.78
CA VAL A 307 -42.76 -2.84 3.35
C VAL A 307 -42.12 -2.77 4.74
N GLU A 308 -42.39 -3.75 5.59
CA GLU A 308 -41.81 -3.85 6.93
C GLU A 308 -40.29 -4.07 6.86
N ALA A 309 -39.84 -4.98 5.98
CA ALA A 309 -38.42 -5.26 5.75
C ALA A 309 -37.65 -4.02 5.28
N THR A 310 -38.24 -3.24 4.35
CA THR A 310 -37.64 -1.99 3.86
C THR A 310 -37.55 -0.94 4.97
N HIS A 311 -38.59 -0.78 5.77
CA HIS A 311 -38.56 0.16 6.91
C HIS A 311 -37.54 -0.23 7.98
N ARG A 312 -37.40 -1.53 8.24
CA ARG A 312 -36.35 -2.04 9.16
C ARG A 312 -34.95 -1.77 8.64
N LEU A 313 -34.70 -1.98 7.34
CA LEU A 313 -33.43 -1.69 6.71
C LEU A 313 -33.11 -0.19 6.78
N ASP A 314 -34.04 0.68 6.39
CA ASP A 314 -33.85 2.14 6.47
C ASP A 314 -33.55 2.62 7.90
N THR A 315 -34.23 2.05 8.89
CA THR A 315 -33.98 2.37 10.29
C THR A 315 -32.59 1.91 10.72
N ALA A 316 -32.17 0.70 10.34
CA ALA A 316 -30.83 0.17 10.68
C ALA A 316 -29.74 0.99 10.00
N LEU A 317 -29.92 1.41 8.75
CA LEU A 317 -28.98 2.28 8.02
C LEU A 317 -28.81 3.63 8.72
N ARG A 318 -29.92 4.27 9.14
CA ARG A 318 -29.86 5.55 9.88
C ARG A 318 -29.14 5.40 11.22
N LEU A 319 -29.47 4.37 12.01
CA LEU A 319 -28.80 4.13 13.29
C LEU A 319 -27.31 3.86 13.10
N THR A 320 -26.93 3.14 12.06
CA THR A 320 -25.52 2.91 11.70
C THR A 320 -24.83 4.21 11.30
N ALA A 321 -25.47 5.07 10.53
CA ALA A 321 -24.95 6.38 10.14
C ALA A 321 -24.69 7.25 11.38
N ASP A 322 -25.66 7.32 12.33
CA ASP A 322 -25.52 8.08 13.58
C ASP A 322 -24.36 7.53 14.45
N GLU A 323 -24.22 6.19 14.52
CA GLU A 323 -23.10 5.53 15.22
C GLU A 323 -21.75 5.88 14.58
N LEU A 324 -21.63 5.85 13.25
CA LEU A 324 -20.41 6.22 12.53
C LEU A 324 -20.07 7.71 12.70
N ASP A 325 -21.06 8.59 12.69
CA ASP A 325 -20.84 10.02 12.95
C ASP A 325 -20.36 10.27 14.40
N ALA A 326 -20.86 9.49 15.37
CA ALA A 326 -20.38 9.56 16.74
C ALA A 326 -18.94 9.05 16.88
N LEU A 327 -18.62 7.93 16.20
CA LEU A 327 -17.26 7.36 16.15
C LEU A 327 -16.29 8.32 15.47
N THR A 328 -16.69 8.95 14.37
CA THR A 328 -15.88 9.98 13.69
C THR A 328 -15.50 11.08 14.67
N ARG A 329 -16.45 11.62 15.42
CA ARG A 329 -16.19 12.69 16.41
C ARG A 329 -15.29 12.23 17.56
N ASP A 330 -15.58 11.07 18.15
CA ASP A 330 -14.80 10.52 19.27
C ASP A 330 -13.36 10.19 18.85
N THR A 331 -13.21 9.49 17.74
CA THR A 331 -11.89 9.12 17.20
C THR A 331 -11.09 10.34 16.81
N THR A 332 -11.71 11.34 16.15
CA THR A 332 -11.06 12.62 15.84
C THR A 332 -10.58 13.33 17.10
N ALA A 333 -11.38 13.33 18.17
CA ALA A 333 -11.01 13.98 19.43
C ALA A 333 -9.88 13.26 20.16
N ARG A 334 -9.83 11.92 20.10
CA ARG A 334 -8.86 11.09 20.84
C ARG A 334 -7.56 10.86 20.07
N LEU A 335 -7.65 10.61 18.77
CA LEU A 335 -6.53 10.11 17.97
C LEU A 335 -6.13 11.09 16.85
N GLY A 336 -7.06 11.90 16.35
CA GLY A 336 -6.81 12.87 15.29
C GLY A 336 -7.80 12.79 14.14
N ALA A 337 -7.76 13.78 13.25
CA ALA A 337 -8.68 13.88 12.13
C ALA A 337 -8.47 12.75 11.10
N GLU A 338 -7.22 12.33 10.89
CA GLU A 338 -6.85 11.29 9.92
C GLU A 338 -7.48 9.94 10.32
N GLU A 339 -7.42 9.59 11.60
CA GLU A 339 -8.03 8.38 12.13
C GLU A 339 -9.56 8.45 12.16
N GLY A 340 -10.12 9.65 12.39
CA GLY A 340 -11.56 9.88 12.34
C GLY A 340 -12.12 9.79 10.90
N ALA A 341 -11.35 10.18 9.89
CA ALA A 341 -11.77 10.19 8.50
C ALA A 341 -12.15 8.80 7.95
N ILE A 342 -11.61 7.72 8.53
CA ILE A 342 -11.98 6.35 8.19
C ILE A 342 -13.47 6.09 8.43
N PHE A 343 -14.00 6.53 9.57
CA PHE A 343 -15.43 6.35 9.88
C PHE A 343 -16.32 7.25 9.03
N ALA A 344 -15.82 8.42 8.62
CA ALA A 344 -16.49 9.24 7.62
C ALA A 344 -16.57 8.53 6.26
N ALA A 345 -15.49 7.85 5.83
CA ALA A 345 -15.50 7.02 4.63
C ALA A 345 -16.44 5.80 4.77
N HIS A 346 -16.49 5.15 5.93
CA HIS A 346 -17.47 4.08 6.22
C HIS A 346 -18.92 4.57 6.09
N ARG A 347 -19.19 5.81 6.48
CA ARG A 347 -20.51 6.41 6.31
C ARG A 347 -20.89 6.59 4.85
N GLU A 348 -19.93 6.91 3.98
CA GLU A 348 -20.18 6.97 2.53
C GLU A 348 -20.48 5.58 1.94
N LEU A 349 -19.85 4.51 2.44
CA LEU A 349 -20.16 3.14 2.00
C LEU A 349 -21.60 2.72 2.29
N LEU A 350 -22.24 3.27 3.33
CA LEU A 350 -23.66 3.03 3.59
C LEU A 350 -24.58 3.58 2.51
N ASN A 351 -24.14 4.61 1.80
CA ASN A 351 -24.89 5.28 0.75
C ASN A 351 -24.56 4.74 -0.65
N ASP A 352 -23.77 3.67 -0.74
CA ASP A 352 -23.43 3.06 -2.03
C ASP A 352 -24.67 2.57 -2.75
N THR A 353 -24.91 3.16 -3.92
CA THR A 353 -26.14 2.94 -4.69
C THR A 353 -26.26 1.50 -5.22
N ASP A 354 -25.13 0.84 -5.54
CA ASP A 354 -25.12 -0.51 -6.06
C ASP A 354 -25.39 -1.52 -4.94
N LEU A 355 -24.81 -1.28 -3.76
CA LEU A 355 -25.07 -2.07 -2.55
C LEU A 355 -26.55 -2.00 -2.15
N LEU A 356 -27.10 -0.80 -2.08
CA LEU A 356 -28.49 -0.57 -1.72
C LEU A 356 -29.45 -1.15 -2.76
N ALA A 357 -29.15 -1.01 -4.05
CA ALA A 357 -29.96 -1.58 -5.14
C ALA A 357 -29.96 -3.11 -5.11
N GLU A 358 -28.82 -3.75 -4.83
CA GLU A 358 -28.74 -5.21 -4.71
C GLU A 358 -29.50 -5.70 -3.48
N ALA A 359 -29.39 -5.04 -2.33
CA ALA A 359 -30.15 -5.38 -1.14
C ALA A 359 -31.67 -5.23 -1.38
N ALA A 360 -32.10 -4.13 -2.01
CA ALA A 360 -33.50 -3.90 -2.37
C ALA A 360 -34.03 -4.96 -3.35
N ARG A 361 -33.21 -5.35 -4.34
CA ARG A 361 -33.57 -6.42 -5.28
C ARG A 361 -33.86 -7.75 -4.55
N LEU A 362 -32.99 -8.16 -3.62
CA LEU A 362 -33.16 -9.38 -2.84
C LEU A 362 -34.40 -9.31 -1.94
N LEU A 363 -34.72 -8.13 -1.38
CA LEU A 363 -35.97 -7.93 -0.63
C LEU A 363 -37.20 -8.08 -1.51
N LEU A 364 -37.16 -7.56 -2.74
CA LEU A 364 -38.28 -7.72 -3.70
C LEU A 364 -38.42 -9.16 -4.19
N ASP A 365 -37.33 -9.92 -4.22
CA ASP A 365 -37.34 -11.36 -4.51
C ASP A 365 -37.92 -12.20 -3.35
N GLY A 366 -38.28 -11.56 -2.21
CA GLY A 366 -38.96 -12.17 -1.09
C GLY A 366 -38.04 -12.69 0.03
N HIS A 367 -36.78 -12.35 0.04
CA HIS A 367 -35.80 -12.74 1.07
C HIS A 367 -35.91 -11.87 2.33
N GLY A 368 -35.44 -12.41 3.46
CA GLY A 368 -35.40 -11.68 4.73
C GLY A 368 -34.41 -10.51 4.74
N VAL A 369 -34.71 -9.47 5.53
CA VAL A 369 -33.94 -8.21 5.49
C VAL A 369 -32.47 -8.37 5.87
N ALA A 370 -32.15 -9.10 6.92
CA ALA A 370 -30.77 -9.32 7.38
C ALA A 370 -29.99 -10.16 6.35
N TRP A 371 -30.63 -11.20 5.81
CA TRP A 371 -30.04 -12.04 4.77
C TRP A 371 -29.78 -11.26 3.49
N SER A 372 -30.75 -10.47 3.03
CA SER A 372 -30.62 -9.64 1.82
C SER A 372 -29.47 -8.64 1.93
N TRP A 373 -29.38 -7.94 3.06
CA TRP A 373 -28.29 -7.02 3.34
C TRP A 373 -26.92 -7.73 3.38
N HIS A 374 -26.84 -8.85 4.09
CA HIS A 374 -25.61 -9.65 4.18
C HIS A 374 -25.13 -10.14 2.82
N GLN A 375 -26.03 -10.71 2.00
CA GLN A 375 -25.69 -11.20 0.68
C GLN A 375 -25.24 -10.08 -0.27
N ALA A 376 -25.91 -8.94 -0.24
CA ALA A 376 -25.52 -7.79 -1.05
C ALA A 376 -24.12 -7.29 -0.67
N ALA A 377 -23.87 -7.15 0.63
CA ALA A 377 -22.57 -6.70 1.14
C ALA A 377 -21.43 -7.69 0.82
N GLU A 378 -21.64 -9.00 1.01
CA GLU A 378 -20.61 -10.01 0.71
C GLU A 378 -20.32 -10.12 -0.79
N ARG A 379 -21.33 -10.02 -1.66
CA ARG A 379 -21.09 -9.97 -3.11
C ARG A 379 -20.28 -8.76 -3.53
N GLN A 380 -20.57 -7.60 -2.96
CA GLN A 380 -19.83 -6.38 -3.25
C GLN A 380 -18.40 -6.44 -2.65
N ALA A 381 -18.24 -6.92 -1.42
CA ALA A 381 -16.95 -7.14 -0.80
C ALA A 381 -16.08 -8.14 -1.58
N ALA A 382 -16.67 -9.24 -2.08
CA ALA A 382 -15.97 -10.19 -2.93
C ALA A 382 -15.50 -9.57 -4.25
N ARG A 383 -16.31 -8.66 -4.85
CA ARG A 383 -15.89 -7.90 -6.05
C ARG A 383 -14.71 -7.01 -5.77
N LEU A 384 -14.74 -6.26 -4.65
CA LEU A 384 -13.62 -5.40 -4.22
C LEU A 384 -12.36 -6.22 -3.95
N ALA A 385 -12.47 -7.33 -3.20
CA ALA A 385 -11.34 -8.21 -2.90
C ALA A 385 -10.68 -8.83 -4.14
N ALA A 386 -11.42 -8.95 -5.24
CA ALA A 386 -10.92 -9.48 -6.51
C ALA A 386 -10.21 -8.43 -7.39
N LEU A 387 -10.18 -7.17 -6.97
CA LEU A 387 -9.50 -6.11 -7.73
C LEU A 387 -7.97 -6.29 -7.69
N PRO A 388 -7.27 -5.99 -8.80
CA PRO A 388 -5.81 -6.09 -8.86
C PRO A 388 -5.09 -5.08 -7.94
N ASP A 389 -5.73 -3.97 -7.62
CA ASP A 389 -5.19 -2.93 -6.77
C ASP A 389 -5.33 -3.31 -5.28
N PRO A 390 -4.22 -3.49 -4.54
CA PRO A 390 -4.28 -3.90 -3.14
C PRO A 390 -5.00 -2.92 -2.22
N LEU A 391 -4.94 -1.61 -2.53
CA LEU A 391 -5.61 -0.57 -1.74
C LEU A 391 -7.13 -0.65 -1.92
N LEU A 392 -7.59 -0.85 -3.15
CA LEU A 392 -9.01 -1.04 -3.44
C LEU A 392 -9.51 -2.39 -2.90
N ALA A 393 -8.70 -3.44 -2.99
CA ALA A 393 -9.03 -4.75 -2.44
C ALA A 393 -9.19 -4.73 -0.92
N SER A 394 -8.40 -3.92 -0.20
CA SER A 394 -8.52 -3.75 1.26
C SER A 394 -9.85 -3.13 1.69
N ARG A 395 -10.52 -2.36 0.82
CA ARG A 395 -11.85 -1.79 1.08
C ARG A 395 -12.95 -2.85 1.27
N ALA A 396 -12.70 -4.09 0.85
CA ALA A 396 -13.58 -5.21 1.15
C ALA A 396 -13.76 -5.43 2.66
N THR A 397 -12.70 -5.24 3.43
CA THR A 397 -12.73 -5.34 4.91
C THR A 397 -13.57 -4.21 5.51
N ASP A 398 -13.40 -2.98 5.02
CA ASP A 398 -14.18 -1.83 5.45
C ASP A 398 -15.68 -2.03 5.18
N LEU A 399 -16.03 -2.52 4.00
CA LEU A 399 -17.42 -2.80 3.64
C LEU A 399 -18.05 -3.87 4.54
N ARG A 400 -17.29 -4.94 4.87
CA ARG A 400 -17.75 -5.97 5.80
C ARG A 400 -17.95 -5.42 7.22
N ASP A 401 -17.09 -4.49 7.66
CA ASP A 401 -17.23 -3.83 8.94
C ASP A 401 -18.53 -3.01 9.01
N VAL A 402 -18.79 -2.19 8.01
CA VAL A 402 -20.03 -1.43 7.86
C VAL A 402 -21.26 -2.35 7.81
N ALA A 403 -21.16 -3.45 7.04
CA ALA A 403 -22.26 -4.40 6.90
C ALA A 403 -22.63 -5.06 8.23
N ARG A 404 -21.65 -5.44 9.05
CA ARG A 404 -21.87 -5.99 10.39
C ARG A 404 -22.58 -5.03 11.31
N ARG A 405 -22.29 -3.73 11.26
CA ARG A 405 -22.98 -2.72 12.06
C ARG A 405 -24.45 -2.64 11.72
N VAL A 406 -24.80 -2.66 10.43
CA VAL A 406 -26.21 -2.70 9.99
C VAL A 406 -26.89 -3.97 10.48
N LEU A 407 -26.26 -5.13 10.35
CA LEU A 407 -26.79 -6.40 10.86
C LEU A 407 -27.06 -6.37 12.35
N LYS A 408 -26.18 -5.77 13.13
CA LYS A 408 -26.40 -5.55 14.58
C LYS A 408 -27.67 -4.74 14.84
N HIS A 409 -27.89 -3.65 14.08
CA HIS A 409 -29.11 -2.84 14.21
C HIS A 409 -30.34 -3.53 13.64
N LEU A 410 -30.19 -4.55 12.79
CA LEU A 410 -31.27 -5.44 12.38
C LEU A 410 -31.61 -6.51 13.43
N GLY A 411 -30.83 -6.61 14.53
CA GLY A 411 -31.06 -7.53 15.62
C GLY A 411 -30.30 -8.86 15.50
N GLU A 412 -29.38 -8.97 14.54
CA GLU A 412 -28.54 -10.17 14.37
C GLU A 412 -27.43 -10.20 15.45
N ASN A 413 -27.09 -11.41 15.89
CA ASN A 413 -25.98 -11.61 16.81
C ASN A 413 -24.64 -11.57 16.08
N VAL A 414 -24.10 -10.36 15.92
CA VAL A 414 -22.84 -10.07 15.23
C VAL A 414 -21.69 -9.91 16.23
N ALA A 415 -21.77 -10.54 17.40
CA ALA A 415 -20.82 -10.33 18.47
C ALA A 415 -19.39 -10.68 18.02
N THR A 416 -18.60 -9.65 17.71
CA THR A 416 -17.15 -9.70 17.90
C THR A 416 -16.90 -9.48 19.38
N ASP A 417 -16.32 -10.47 20.04
CA ASP A 417 -15.96 -10.41 21.46
C ASP A 417 -14.71 -9.52 21.63
N THR A 418 -14.90 -8.21 21.39
CA THR A 418 -13.82 -7.20 21.40
C THR A 418 -13.67 -6.53 22.77
N ARG A 419 -14.59 -6.78 23.71
CA ARG A 419 -14.50 -6.26 25.08
C ARG A 419 -14.02 -7.36 26.01
N PHE A 420 -12.86 -7.13 26.59
CA PHE A 420 -12.35 -7.98 27.67
C PHE A 420 -12.05 -7.11 28.88
N ASP A 421 -12.39 -7.64 30.05
CA ASP A 421 -12.21 -6.95 31.32
C ASP A 421 -10.84 -7.27 31.97
N THR A 422 -10.05 -8.14 31.35
CA THR A 422 -8.74 -8.56 31.85
C THR A 422 -7.65 -8.23 30.84
N PRO A 423 -6.50 -7.69 31.30
CA PRO A 423 -5.38 -7.38 30.43
C PRO A 423 -4.87 -8.61 29.66
N ALA A 424 -4.78 -8.50 28.33
CA ALA A 424 -4.37 -9.61 27.45
C ALA A 424 -3.59 -9.12 26.20
N ILE A 425 -2.83 -10.05 25.60
CA ILE A 425 -2.23 -9.90 24.27
C ILE A 425 -3.25 -10.45 23.27
N LEU A 426 -3.68 -9.60 22.33
CA LEU A 426 -4.70 -9.96 21.35
C LEU A 426 -4.10 -10.64 20.14
N ILE A 427 -4.78 -11.67 19.69
CA ILE A 427 -4.47 -12.37 18.44
C ILE A 427 -5.67 -12.24 17.51
N ALA A 428 -5.45 -11.78 16.30
CA ALA A 428 -6.50 -11.65 15.29
C ALA A 428 -6.00 -12.07 13.91
N GLU A 429 -6.90 -12.40 13.02
CA GLU A 429 -6.58 -12.60 11.60
C GLU A 429 -6.17 -11.28 10.96
N ASP A 430 -6.98 -10.26 11.18
CA ASP A 430 -6.70 -8.84 10.97
C ASP A 430 -7.62 -8.05 11.92
N LEU A 431 -7.31 -6.77 12.14
CA LEU A 431 -8.14 -5.89 12.96
C LEU A 431 -8.82 -4.86 12.05
N THR A 432 -10.15 -4.79 12.14
CA THR A 432 -10.90 -3.76 11.43
C THR A 432 -10.69 -2.39 12.09
N PRO A 433 -10.95 -1.28 11.37
CA PRO A 433 -10.94 0.06 11.98
C PRO A 433 -11.84 0.15 13.22
N SER A 434 -12.99 -0.54 13.21
CA SER A 434 -13.92 -0.60 14.34
C SER A 434 -13.34 -1.35 15.52
N ASP A 435 -12.71 -2.48 15.31
CA ASP A 435 -12.04 -3.25 16.37
C ASP A 435 -10.96 -2.40 17.03
N THR A 436 -10.15 -1.74 16.20
CA THR A 436 -9.02 -0.92 16.67
C THR A 436 -9.45 0.34 17.44
N ALA A 437 -10.54 0.99 17.02
CA ALA A 437 -11.08 2.16 17.73
C ALA A 437 -11.64 1.81 19.11
N MET A 438 -12.06 0.56 19.31
CA MET A 438 -12.59 0.05 20.56
C MET A 438 -11.52 -0.50 21.50
N LEU A 439 -10.26 -0.62 21.08
CA LEU A 439 -9.17 -1.09 21.93
C LEU A 439 -8.95 -0.10 23.09
N ASP A 440 -9.01 -0.63 24.31
CA ASP A 440 -8.63 0.11 25.50
C ASP A 440 -7.16 -0.21 25.85
N PRO A 441 -6.26 0.80 25.79
CA PRO A 441 -4.85 0.60 26.13
C PRO A 441 -4.62 0.12 27.57
N ALA A 442 -5.60 0.28 28.46
CA ALA A 442 -5.49 -0.19 29.84
C ALA A 442 -5.57 -1.72 29.97
N VAL A 443 -6.29 -2.37 29.04
CA VAL A 443 -6.46 -3.83 29.03
C VAL A 443 -5.81 -4.50 27.81
N THR A 444 -5.46 -3.75 26.76
CA THR A 444 -4.74 -4.26 25.61
C THR A 444 -3.23 -4.19 25.88
N LEU A 445 -2.64 -5.29 26.31
CA LEU A 445 -1.19 -5.36 26.57
C LEU A 445 -0.36 -5.32 25.30
N GLY A 446 -0.92 -5.77 24.18
CA GLY A 446 -0.33 -5.82 22.88
C GLY A 446 -1.20 -6.60 21.91
N PHE A 447 -0.84 -6.62 20.63
CA PHE A 447 -1.55 -7.47 19.67
C PHE A 447 -0.66 -8.03 18.56
N CYS A 448 -1.10 -9.16 18.01
CA CYS A 448 -0.48 -9.77 16.84
C CYS A 448 -1.54 -10.11 15.80
N THR A 449 -1.23 -9.89 14.52
CA THR A 449 -2.11 -10.26 13.40
C THR A 449 -1.46 -11.27 12.47
N VAL A 450 -2.31 -12.12 11.86
CA VAL A 450 -1.89 -13.11 10.85
C VAL A 450 -1.37 -12.40 9.60
N SER A 451 -2.09 -11.37 9.17
CA SER A 451 -1.83 -10.56 7.98
C SER A 451 -1.50 -9.11 8.34
N GLY A 452 -1.36 -8.27 7.34
CA GLY A 452 -1.05 -6.84 7.50
C GLY A 452 0.42 -6.51 7.23
N GLY A 453 0.71 -5.22 7.13
CA GLY A 453 2.04 -4.68 6.89
C GLY A 453 2.39 -3.55 7.85
N PRO A 454 3.64 -3.07 7.88
CA PRO A 454 4.09 -2.01 8.77
C PRO A 454 3.42 -0.65 8.50
N THR A 455 2.78 -0.49 7.35
CA THR A 455 2.00 0.68 6.93
C THR A 455 0.49 0.45 7.02
N SER A 456 0.03 -0.75 7.43
CA SER A 456 -1.39 -1.03 7.61
C SER A 456 -2.01 -0.11 8.65
N HIS A 457 -3.33 0.09 8.56
CA HIS A 457 -4.09 0.85 9.55
C HIS A 457 -3.84 0.34 10.98
N THR A 458 -3.84 -0.96 11.16
CA THR A 458 -3.53 -1.65 12.42
C THR A 458 -2.15 -1.29 12.98
N ALA A 459 -1.12 -1.23 12.11
CA ALA A 459 0.23 -0.85 12.51
C ALA A 459 0.37 0.64 12.85
N ILE A 460 -0.31 1.51 12.11
CA ILE A 460 -0.34 2.96 12.39
C ILE A 460 -0.99 3.19 13.77
N LEU A 461 -2.11 2.54 14.02
CA LEU A 461 -2.82 2.69 15.28
C LEU A 461 -2.04 2.13 16.48
N ALA A 462 -1.34 0.99 16.33
CA ALA A 462 -0.45 0.47 17.38
C ALA A 462 0.56 1.52 17.83
N ARG A 463 1.19 2.17 16.87
CA ARG A 463 2.14 3.26 17.13
C ARG A 463 1.49 4.47 17.77
N THR A 464 0.28 4.84 17.33
CA THR A 464 -0.48 5.97 17.90
C THR A 464 -0.89 5.71 19.36
N LEU A 465 -1.39 4.52 19.65
CA LEU A 465 -1.76 4.09 21.00
C LEU A 465 -0.56 3.78 21.90
N GLY A 466 0.63 3.56 21.31
CA GLY A 466 1.84 3.14 22.04
C GLY A 466 1.75 1.71 22.58
N VAL A 467 1.01 0.84 21.90
CA VAL A 467 0.80 -0.56 22.26
C VAL A 467 1.77 -1.45 21.47
N PRO A 468 2.50 -2.38 22.12
CA PRO A 468 3.36 -3.34 21.45
C PRO A 468 2.58 -4.16 20.41
N ALA A 469 3.10 -4.26 19.19
CA ALA A 469 2.39 -4.99 18.13
C ALA A 469 3.32 -5.64 17.12
N ALA A 470 2.88 -6.81 16.61
CA ALA A 470 3.49 -7.52 15.49
C ALA A 470 2.43 -7.89 14.45
N VAL A 471 2.72 -7.68 13.17
CA VAL A 471 1.82 -7.98 12.05
C VAL A 471 2.47 -9.02 11.12
N ALA A 472 1.68 -9.63 10.23
CA ALA A 472 2.16 -10.66 9.31
C ALA A 472 2.83 -11.87 10.02
N CYS A 473 2.30 -12.30 11.17
CA CYS A 473 2.83 -13.43 11.94
C CYS A 473 2.48 -14.81 11.34
N GLY A 474 1.64 -14.85 10.29
CA GLY A 474 1.25 -16.07 9.58
C GLY A 474 0.07 -16.83 10.21
N ALA A 475 -0.57 -17.68 9.40
CA ALA A 475 -1.82 -18.36 9.76
C ALA A 475 -1.73 -19.28 10.98
N ALA A 476 -0.53 -19.81 11.28
CA ALA A 476 -0.30 -20.65 12.46
C ALA A 476 -0.61 -19.93 13.79
N LEU A 477 -0.60 -18.57 13.78
CA LEU A 477 -0.92 -17.72 14.92
C LEU A 477 -2.32 -18.01 15.49
N MET A 478 -3.30 -18.32 14.64
CA MET A 478 -4.69 -18.59 15.05
C MET A 478 -4.89 -19.95 15.77
N ASN A 479 -3.87 -20.79 15.78
CA ASN A 479 -3.91 -22.11 16.44
C ASN A 479 -3.40 -22.07 17.89
N ILE A 480 -3.09 -20.89 18.42
CA ILE A 480 -2.65 -20.73 19.80
C ILE A 480 -3.84 -20.92 20.74
N ASP A 481 -3.60 -21.59 21.88
CA ASP A 481 -4.61 -21.77 22.90
C ASP A 481 -4.93 -20.44 23.60
N ASP A 482 -6.21 -20.11 23.65
CA ASP A 482 -6.72 -18.94 24.37
C ASP A 482 -6.39 -19.02 25.86
N GLY A 483 -5.96 -17.92 26.47
CA GLY A 483 -5.53 -17.88 27.85
C GLY A 483 -4.09 -18.35 28.11
N SER A 484 -3.37 -18.85 27.12
CA SER A 484 -1.96 -19.24 27.29
C SER A 484 -1.08 -18.03 27.58
N ALA A 485 -0.05 -18.21 28.43
CA ALA A 485 0.88 -17.14 28.76
C ALA A 485 1.84 -16.89 27.60
N ALA A 486 2.04 -15.61 27.27
CA ALA A 486 2.93 -15.21 26.21
C ALA A 486 3.75 -13.96 26.54
N VAL A 487 4.83 -13.78 25.77
CA VAL A 487 5.69 -12.60 25.75
C VAL A 487 5.69 -12.05 24.34
N LEU A 488 5.31 -10.79 24.19
CA LEU A 488 5.36 -10.05 22.92
C LEU A 488 6.49 -9.04 22.97
N ASP A 489 7.48 -9.21 22.11
CA ASP A 489 8.46 -8.19 21.79
C ASP A 489 8.04 -7.49 20.49
N GLY A 490 7.31 -6.41 20.63
CA GLY A 490 6.84 -5.59 19.50
C GLY A 490 7.98 -4.89 18.78
N THR A 491 9.15 -4.73 19.41
CA THR A 491 10.34 -4.12 18.79
C THR A 491 10.96 -5.07 17.77
N SER A 492 11.11 -6.35 18.14
CA SER A 492 11.58 -7.38 17.22
C SER A 492 10.48 -8.00 16.35
N GLY A 493 9.19 -7.72 16.66
CA GLY A 493 8.05 -8.33 15.97
C GLY A 493 7.85 -9.81 16.31
N ARG A 494 8.29 -10.27 17.50
CA ARG A 494 8.22 -11.67 17.93
C ARG A 494 7.22 -11.88 19.05
N LEU A 495 6.40 -12.91 18.88
CA LEU A 495 5.54 -13.43 19.94
C LEU A 495 6.08 -14.81 20.38
N TYR A 496 6.30 -14.98 21.66
CA TYR A 496 6.69 -16.22 22.31
C TYR A 496 5.50 -16.76 23.08
N ALA A 497 4.95 -17.91 22.66
CA ALA A 497 3.83 -18.59 23.31
C ALA A 497 4.28 -19.86 24.01
N GLY A 498 3.56 -20.25 25.07
CA GLY A 498 3.91 -21.42 25.87
C GLY A 498 5.20 -21.26 26.68
N VAL A 499 5.47 -20.04 27.11
CA VAL A 499 6.69 -19.68 27.84
C VAL A 499 6.68 -20.29 29.24
N SER A 500 7.81 -20.86 29.67
CA SER A 500 7.95 -21.45 30.99
C SER A 500 7.80 -20.42 32.13
N ALA A 501 7.39 -20.88 33.32
CA ALA A 501 7.26 -19.98 34.46
C ALA A 501 8.59 -19.29 34.81
N ARG A 502 9.72 -19.95 34.62
CA ARG A 502 11.06 -19.41 34.81
C ARG A 502 11.37 -18.30 33.81
N ASP A 503 11.05 -18.52 32.57
CA ASP A 503 11.26 -17.52 31.50
C ASP A 503 10.28 -16.34 31.61
N LEU A 504 9.05 -16.57 32.07
CA LEU A 504 8.13 -15.47 32.39
C LEU A 504 8.68 -14.54 33.48
N GLU A 505 9.34 -15.09 34.50
CA GLU A 505 9.97 -14.28 35.55
C GLU A 505 11.16 -13.47 35.00
N ARG A 506 11.98 -14.07 34.15
CA ARG A 506 13.05 -13.35 33.43
C ARG A 506 12.49 -12.25 32.53
N ALA A 507 11.41 -12.53 31.83
CA ALA A 507 10.73 -11.53 31.00
C ALA A 507 10.19 -10.36 31.84
N ARG A 508 9.59 -10.64 33.00
CA ARG A 508 9.15 -9.57 33.93
C ARG A 508 10.30 -8.71 34.43
N GLN A 509 11.45 -9.32 34.71
CA GLN A 509 12.65 -8.56 35.09
C GLN A 509 13.10 -7.65 33.95
N THR A 510 13.18 -8.16 32.71
CA THR A 510 13.49 -7.34 31.52
C THR A 510 12.47 -6.22 31.31
N GLN A 511 11.18 -6.50 31.48
CA GLN A 511 10.11 -5.50 31.37
C GLN A 511 10.30 -4.39 32.41
N ALA A 512 10.63 -4.75 33.66
CA ALA A 512 10.87 -3.79 34.74
C ALA A 512 12.11 -2.91 34.46
N GLU A 513 13.18 -3.50 33.92
CA GLU A 513 14.41 -2.80 33.52
C GLU A 513 14.12 -1.80 32.39
N LEU A 514 13.39 -2.21 31.33
CA LEU A 514 12.99 -1.35 30.25
C LEU A 514 12.08 -0.19 30.72
N ALA A 515 11.12 -0.50 31.60
CA ALA A 515 10.23 0.51 32.20
C ALA A 515 11.00 1.52 33.07
N GLU A 516 12.01 1.05 33.80
CA GLU A 516 12.86 1.95 34.60
C GLU A 516 13.76 2.83 33.74
N GLN A 517 14.33 2.28 32.65
CA GLN A 517 15.07 3.05 31.65
C GLN A 517 14.18 4.12 31.02
N ALA A 518 12.97 3.78 30.61
CA ALA A 518 12.01 4.73 30.06
C ALA A 518 11.64 5.84 31.05
N ARG A 519 11.40 5.49 32.33
CA ARG A 519 11.13 6.47 33.39
C ARG A 519 12.31 7.43 33.60
N ARG A 520 13.55 6.92 33.65
CA ARG A 520 14.74 7.74 33.77
C ARG A 520 14.95 8.65 32.57
N ALA A 521 14.72 8.11 31.35
CA ALA A 521 14.79 8.90 30.13
C ALA A 521 13.75 10.04 30.15
N ALA A 522 12.51 9.74 30.51
CA ALA A 522 11.43 10.73 30.64
C ALA A 522 11.69 11.79 31.72
N ALA A 523 12.22 11.40 32.87
CA ALA A 523 12.59 12.33 33.94
C ALA A 523 13.68 13.33 33.48
N ASN A 524 14.60 12.88 32.65
CA ASN A 524 15.73 13.67 32.18
C ASN A 524 15.53 14.28 30.78
N ARG A 525 14.30 14.27 30.24
CA ARG A 525 14.02 14.72 28.85
C ARG A 525 14.34 16.19 28.61
N ALA A 526 14.23 17.03 29.65
CA ALA A 526 14.53 18.47 29.55
C ALA A 526 16.04 18.79 29.50
N LEU A 527 16.89 17.82 29.85
CA LEU A 527 18.35 18.04 29.80
C LEU A 527 18.82 18.04 28.35
N PRO A 528 19.86 18.83 27.99
CA PRO A 528 20.43 18.83 26.64
C PRO A 528 20.92 17.43 26.21
N ALA A 529 20.90 17.15 24.92
CA ALA A 529 21.55 15.95 24.36
C ALA A 529 23.06 16.17 24.24
N ALA A 530 23.74 16.29 25.37
CA ALA A 530 25.18 16.45 25.46
C ALA A 530 25.88 15.12 25.71
N THR A 531 26.85 14.75 24.89
CA THR A 531 27.70 13.57 25.11
C THR A 531 28.56 13.72 26.38
N LEU A 532 29.11 12.61 26.86
CA LEU A 532 29.99 12.60 28.04
C LEU A 532 31.23 13.51 27.89
N ASP A 533 31.69 13.77 26.67
CA ASP A 533 32.78 14.66 26.33
C ASP A 533 32.35 16.07 25.94
N GLY A 534 31.07 16.41 26.17
CA GLY A 534 30.54 17.77 26.11
C GLY A 534 30.06 18.22 24.73
N HIS A 535 30.00 17.35 23.72
CA HIS A 535 29.42 17.69 22.44
C HIS A 535 27.88 17.73 22.53
N VAL A 536 27.26 18.81 22.12
CA VAL A 536 25.79 19.01 22.16
C VAL A 536 25.21 18.84 20.78
N LEU A 537 24.19 18.00 20.66
CA LEU A 537 23.34 17.90 19.50
C LEU A 537 21.97 18.55 19.75
N GLU A 538 21.44 19.23 18.76
CA GLU A 538 20.07 19.74 18.82
C GLU A 538 19.08 18.58 18.59
N ILE A 539 17.99 18.57 19.36
CA ILE A 539 16.93 17.57 19.20
C ILE A 539 15.65 18.27 18.80
N GLY A 540 15.29 18.12 17.52
CA GLY A 540 14.08 18.65 16.96
C GLY A 540 12.90 17.68 17.07
N ALA A 541 11.69 18.21 16.98
CA ALA A 541 10.48 17.42 16.84
C ALA A 541 9.94 17.49 15.41
N ASN A 542 9.39 16.37 14.93
CA ASN A 542 8.55 16.32 13.73
C ASN A 542 7.10 16.52 14.12
N ILE A 543 6.45 17.51 13.54
CA ILE A 543 5.03 17.82 13.81
C ILE A 543 4.26 18.00 12.51
N THR A 544 2.93 17.87 12.62
CA THR A 544 1.98 18.12 11.55
C THR A 544 0.92 19.18 11.91
N ARG A 545 0.70 19.45 13.20
CA ARG A 545 -0.36 20.38 13.67
C ARG A 545 0.16 21.35 14.72
N PRO A 546 -0.46 22.56 14.84
CA PRO A 546 -0.03 23.59 15.80
C PRO A 546 -0.10 23.17 17.26
N ASP A 547 -1.06 22.34 17.64
CA ASP A 547 -1.24 21.85 19.01
C ASP A 547 -0.08 20.96 19.47
N GLN A 548 0.60 20.27 18.55
CA GLN A 548 1.73 19.38 18.86
C GLN A 548 3.02 20.11 19.28
N VAL A 549 3.15 21.41 18.98
CA VAL A 549 4.37 22.17 19.30
C VAL A 549 4.63 22.18 20.81
N ARG A 550 3.61 22.47 21.63
CA ARG A 550 3.77 22.53 23.09
C ARG A 550 4.11 21.18 23.69
N ASP A 551 3.49 20.12 23.18
CA ASP A 551 3.74 18.75 23.63
C ASP A 551 5.15 18.30 23.24
N ALA A 552 5.62 18.65 22.06
CA ALA A 552 6.98 18.37 21.63
C ALA A 552 8.03 19.02 22.56
N ILE A 553 7.84 20.30 22.89
CA ILE A 553 8.71 21.03 23.82
C ILE A 553 8.64 20.42 25.23
N ALA A 554 7.44 20.07 25.70
CA ALA A 554 7.26 19.40 26.99
C ALA A 554 7.93 18.02 27.05
N ASN A 555 8.05 17.33 25.92
CA ASN A 555 8.81 16.09 25.78
C ASN A 555 10.31 16.28 25.56
N GLY A 556 10.78 17.52 25.60
CA GLY A 556 12.21 17.83 25.57
C GLY A 556 12.79 18.21 24.22
N ALA A 557 11.95 18.57 23.24
CA ALA A 557 12.45 19.14 22.00
C ALA A 557 13.11 20.50 22.22
N ASP A 558 14.27 20.71 21.58
CA ASP A 558 14.97 21.98 21.57
C ASP A 558 14.36 22.98 20.57
N GLY A 559 13.64 22.44 19.54
CA GLY A 559 12.90 23.17 18.51
C GLY A 559 12.02 22.22 17.69
N VAL A 560 11.52 22.72 16.58
CA VAL A 560 10.80 21.95 15.57
C VAL A 560 11.68 21.82 14.33
N GLY A 561 12.25 20.65 14.11
CA GLY A 561 13.14 20.41 12.99
C GLY A 561 12.40 20.05 11.69
N LEU A 562 11.14 19.62 11.79
CA LEU A 562 10.26 19.42 10.64
C LEU A 562 8.81 19.69 10.99
N MET A 563 8.23 20.69 10.34
CA MET A 563 6.80 20.88 10.24
C MET A 563 6.34 20.56 8.82
N ARG A 564 5.46 19.56 8.69
CA ARG A 564 4.85 19.17 7.42
C ARG A 564 3.60 20.00 7.15
N THR A 565 3.47 20.54 5.94
CA THR A 565 2.37 21.45 5.58
C THR A 565 1.22 20.78 4.80
N GLU A 566 1.39 19.52 4.41
CA GLU A 566 0.43 18.79 3.56
C GLU A 566 -0.96 18.71 4.19
N PHE A 567 -1.07 18.59 5.53
CA PHE A 567 -2.35 18.51 6.23
C PHE A 567 -3.26 19.73 5.98
N LEU A 568 -2.68 20.90 5.64
CA LEU A 568 -3.47 22.08 5.27
C LEU A 568 -4.16 21.94 3.91
N PHE A 569 -3.67 21.05 3.05
CA PHE A 569 -4.13 20.85 1.69
C PHE A 569 -4.91 19.55 1.49
N LEU A 570 -4.73 18.58 2.39
CA LEU A 570 -5.43 17.30 2.33
C LEU A 570 -6.85 17.46 2.90
N GLU A 571 -7.76 16.53 2.52
CA GLU A 571 -9.13 16.43 3.03
C GLU A 571 -9.98 17.70 2.86
N ARG A 572 -9.74 18.45 1.77
CA ARG A 572 -10.44 19.69 1.43
C ARG A 572 -10.98 19.64 0.00
N HIS A 573 -11.94 20.50 -0.27
CA HIS A 573 -12.50 20.70 -1.61
C HIS A 573 -11.78 21.79 -2.41
N ASP A 574 -10.96 22.63 -1.74
CA ASP A 574 -10.24 23.77 -2.31
C ASP A 574 -8.89 23.98 -1.59
N ALA A 575 -8.00 24.74 -2.23
CA ALA A 575 -6.71 25.06 -1.64
C ALA A 575 -6.88 26.02 -0.43
N PRO A 576 -6.07 25.87 0.64
CA PRO A 576 -6.12 26.77 1.77
C PRO A 576 -5.74 28.20 1.33
N SER A 577 -6.50 29.17 1.80
CA SER A 577 -6.20 30.58 1.56
C SER A 577 -4.86 31.00 2.22
N GLU A 578 -4.28 32.11 1.77
CA GLU A 578 -3.09 32.69 2.40
C GLU A 578 -3.31 32.97 3.89
N ASP A 579 -4.51 33.47 4.27
CA ASP A 579 -4.81 33.81 5.66
C ASP A 579 -4.96 32.58 6.55
N GLU A 580 -5.57 31.51 6.09
CA GLU A 580 -5.65 30.24 6.82
C GLU A 580 -4.25 29.65 7.08
N GLN A 581 -3.38 29.67 6.07
CA GLN A 581 -1.99 29.23 6.20
C GLN A 581 -1.23 30.11 7.18
N TYR A 582 -1.37 31.45 7.05
CA TYR A 582 -0.75 32.41 7.95
C TYR A 582 -1.14 32.18 9.41
N ASP A 583 -2.45 32.05 9.69
CA ASP A 583 -2.92 31.83 11.06
C ASP A 583 -2.38 30.52 11.65
N CYS A 584 -2.27 29.48 10.84
CA CYS A 584 -1.65 28.21 11.25
C CYS A 584 -0.17 28.40 11.60
N TYR A 585 0.62 28.96 10.71
CA TYR A 585 2.07 29.17 10.93
C TYR A 585 2.35 30.14 12.07
N ARG A 586 1.60 31.23 12.18
CA ARG A 586 1.71 32.17 13.28
C ARG A 586 1.50 31.49 14.65
N ARG A 587 0.44 30.68 14.77
CA ARG A 587 0.15 29.92 16.00
C ARG A 587 1.28 28.97 16.38
N MET A 588 1.93 28.35 15.40
CA MET A 588 3.09 27.47 15.64
C MET A 588 4.31 28.27 16.09
N VAL A 589 4.61 29.39 15.43
CA VAL A 589 5.71 30.31 15.83
C VAL A 589 5.50 30.82 17.25
N GLU A 590 4.29 31.24 17.60
CA GLU A 590 3.96 31.69 18.96
C GLU A 590 4.13 30.53 19.99
N ALA A 591 3.66 29.33 19.63
CA ALA A 591 3.74 28.15 20.51
C ALA A 591 5.19 27.66 20.71
N SER A 592 6.12 27.94 19.78
CA SER A 592 7.52 27.53 19.88
C SER A 592 8.29 28.28 20.99
N GLY A 593 7.74 29.42 21.47
CA GLY A 593 8.34 30.18 22.54
C GLY A 593 9.74 30.73 22.23
N GLY A 594 9.96 31.12 20.96
CA GLY A 594 11.24 31.66 20.50
C GLY A 594 12.29 30.62 20.07
N ARG A 595 11.92 29.32 20.09
CA ARG A 595 12.75 28.24 19.53
C ARG A 595 12.61 28.22 18.02
N HIS A 596 13.60 27.70 17.30
CA HIS A 596 13.51 27.57 15.85
C HIS A 596 12.39 26.62 15.44
N LEU A 597 11.76 26.95 14.31
CA LEU A 597 10.70 26.21 13.70
C LEU A 597 11.01 26.09 12.21
N ILE A 598 11.33 24.88 11.74
CA ILE A 598 11.59 24.61 10.32
C ILE A 598 10.28 24.15 9.68
N ILE A 599 9.77 24.96 8.75
CA ILE A 599 8.55 24.65 8.00
C ILE A 599 8.94 24.20 6.59
N ARG A 600 8.54 22.99 6.25
CA ARG A 600 8.66 22.44 4.90
C ARG A 600 7.55 22.99 4.02
N THR A 601 7.88 23.56 2.85
CA THR A 601 6.88 23.91 1.85
C THR A 601 6.19 22.65 1.32
N LEU A 602 5.09 22.84 0.61
CA LEU A 602 4.19 21.79 0.17
C LEU A 602 4.91 20.62 -0.54
N ASP A 603 4.66 19.39 -0.07
CA ASP A 603 5.15 18.14 -0.66
C ASP A 603 3.96 17.24 -1.04
N ILE A 604 3.25 17.61 -2.08
CA ILE A 604 2.15 16.85 -2.70
C ILE A 604 2.62 16.28 -4.02
N GLY A 605 2.03 15.16 -4.41
CA GLY A 605 2.40 14.29 -5.53
C GLY A 605 2.89 12.93 -5.01
N GLY A 606 3.15 11.99 -5.89
CA GLY A 606 3.45 10.62 -5.50
C GLY A 606 2.20 9.90 -4.96
N ASP A 607 2.26 9.46 -3.72
CA ASP A 607 1.18 8.80 -2.97
C ASP A 607 0.05 9.73 -2.52
N LYS A 608 0.33 11.03 -2.40
CA LYS A 608 -0.61 12.02 -1.87
C LYS A 608 -1.40 12.67 -3.00
N GLN A 609 -2.56 12.11 -3.29
CA GLN A 609 -3.48 12.70 -4.26
C GLN A 609 -4.40 13.73 -3.61
N VAL A 610 -4.52 14.88 -4.26
CA VAL A 610 -5.43 15.97 -3.86
C VAL A 610 -6.40 16.20 -5.00
N PRO A 611 -7.66 15.74 -4.90
CA PRO A 611 -8.61 15.71 -6.02
C PRO A 611 -8.82 17.07 -6.69
N TYR A 612 -8.93 18.16 -5.93
CA TYR A 612 -9.16 19.50 -6.47
C TYR A 612 -7.94 20.07 -7.22
N LEU A 613 -6.75 19.50 -7.09
CA LEU A 613 -5.57 19.95 -7.85
C LEU A 613 -5.55 19.42 -9.28
N ASN A 614 -6.36 18.42 -9.60
CA ASN A 614 -6.46 17.80 -10.93
C ASN A 614 -5.07 17.46 -11.51
N LEU A 615 -4.22 16.82 -10.73
CA LEU A 615 -2.89 16.41 -11.17
C LEU A 615 -3.03 15.29 -12.21
N PRO A 616 -2.25 15.34 -13.30
CA PRO A 616 -2.30 14.28 -14.31
C PRO A 616 -1.83 12.96 -13.71
N HIS A 617 -2.43 11.87 -14.17
CA HIS A 617 -1.97 10.52 -13.81
C HIS A 617 -0.55 10.30 -14.36
N GLU A 618 0.35 9.83 -13.51
CA GLU A 618 1.74 9.51 -13.87
C GLU A 618 2.00 8.02 -13.67
N SER A 619 2.74 7.39 -14.58
CA SER A 619 3.12 5.97 -14.48
C SER A 619 4.07 5.68 -13.31
N ASN A 620 4.85 6.67 -12.88
CA ASN A 620 5.78 6.58 -11.75
C ASN A 620 5.65 7.84 -10.88
N PRO A 621 4.59 7.96 -10.07
CA PRO A 621 4.28 9.19 -9.36
C PRO A 621 5.40 9.67 -8.43
N PHE A 622 6.14 8.76 -7.79
CA PHE A 622 7.27 9.10 -6.93
C PHE A 622 8.46 9.71 -7.68
N LEU A 623 8.58 9.46 -9.00
CA LEU A 623 9.62 10.03 -9.86
C LEU A 623 9.10 11.23 -10.69
N GLY A 624 7.83 11.57 -10.56
CA GLY A 624 7.14 12.57 -11.35
C GLY A 624 7.13 13.98 -10.77
N VAL A 625 6.01 14.68 -10.95
CA VAL A 625 5.80 16.06 -10.53
C VAL A 625 5.33 16.09 -9.08
N ARG A 626 6.29 16.26 -8.17
CA ARG A 626 6.09 16.22 -6.73
C ARG A 626 6.89 17.33 -6.04
N GLY A 627 6.45 17.75 -4.86
CA GLY A 627 7.17 18.66 -3.99
C GLY A 627 7.52 19.98 -4.66
N LEU A 628 8.78 20.37 -4.63
CA LEU A 628 9.21 21.65 -5.23
C LEU A 628 8.91 21.74 -6.74
N ARG A 629 9.01 20.62 -7.48
CA ARG A 629 8.65 20.62 -8.92
C ARG A 629 7.21 21.02 -9.16
N LEU A 630 6.30 20.53 -8.34
CA LEU A 630 4.90 20.93 -8.37
C LEU A 630 4.74 22.40 -8.01
N CYS A 631 5.36 22.84 -6.92
CA CYS A 631 5.30 24.22 -6.45
C CYS A 631 5.77 25.22 -7.50
N LEU A 632 6.87 24.94 -8.21
CA LEU A 632 7.39 25.79 -9.28
C LEU A 632 6.48 25.83 -10.51
N ARG A 633 5.74 24.74 -10.79
CA ARG A 633 4.75 24.69 -11.89
C ARG A 633 3.40 25.30 -11.50
N ARG A 634 3.10 25.41 -10.21
CA ARG A 634 1.85 25.93 -9.64
C ARG A 634 2.13 27.12 -8.72
N PRO A 635 2.55 28.30 -9.28
CA PRO A 635 2.76 29.50 -8.49
C PRO A 635 1.51 29.95 -7.72
N ASP A 636 0.32 29.58 -8.20
CA ASP A 636 -0.97 29.82 -7.54
C ASP A 636 -1.10 29.12 -6.19
N LEU A 637 -0.37 28.03 -5.94
CA LEU A 637 -0.27 27.35 -4.66
C LEU A 637 0.95 27.83 -3.86
N PHE A 638 2.08 28.01 -4.53
CA PHE A 638 3.36 28.25 -3.88
C PHE A 638 3.51 29.69 -3.36
N VAL A 639 3.08 30.70 -4.15
CA VAL A 639 3.21 32.12 -3.76
C VAL A 639 2.37 32.43 -2.52
N PRO A 640 1.09 32.03 -2.40
CA PRO A 640 0.33 32.22 -1.16
C PRO A 640 0.98 31.54 0.05
N GLN A 641 1.56 30.35 -0.12
CA GLN A 641 2.29 29.67 0.97
C GLN A 641 3.51 30.47 1.43
N LEU A 642 4.35 30.94 0.50
CA LEU A 642 5.51 31.77 0.82
C LEU A 642 5.10 33.09 1.49
N ARG A 643 4.03 33.74 1.04
CA ARG A 643 3.49 34.96 1.66
C ARG A 643 3.05 34.69 3.10
N ALA A 644 2.32 33.63 3.33
CA ALA A 644 1.89 33.22 4.67
C ALA A 644 3.08 32.95 5.59
N LEU A 645 4.13 32.27 5.10
CA LEU A 645 5.37 31.98 5.83
C LEU A 645 6.11 33.27 6.20
N TYR A 646 6.30 34.21 5.26
CA TYR A 646 6.97 35.46 5.53
C TYR A 646 6.17 36.41 6.43
N ARG A 647 4.85 36.36 6.37
CA ARG A 647 3.98 37.06 7.32
C ARG A 647 4.18 36.49 8.74
N ALA A 648 4.21 35.16 8.87
CA ALA A 648 4.44 34.49 10.16
C ALA A 648 5.84 34.74 10.70
N ALA A 649 6.86 34.84 9.85
CA ALA A 649 8.23 35.12 10.23
C ALA A 649 8.41 36.50 10.95
N LYS A 650 7.44 37.41 10.80
CA LYS A 650 7.42 38.68 11.56
C LYS A 650 7.09 38.48 13.05
N THR A 651 6.56 37.32 13.43
CA THR A 651 6.12 37.03 14.81
C THR A 651 7.15 36.26 15.63
N GLY A 652 8.18 35.68 14.99
CA GLY A 652 9.25 34.94 15.67
C GLY A 652 10.14 34.12 14.72
N PRO A 653 11.09 33.35 15.24
CA PRO A 653 12.03 32.60 14.43
C PRO A 653 11.35 31.50 13.63
N LEU A 654 11.54 31.54 12.31
CA LEU A 654 11.00 30.58 11.35
C LEU A 654 12.05 30.34 10.27
N TRP A 655 12.23 29.09 9.87
CA TRP A 655 13.09 28.66 8.77
C TRP A 655 12.22 28.03 7.69
N ILE A 656 12.57 28.23 6.42
CA ILE A 656 11.82 27.67 5.29
C ILE A 656 12.66 26.59 4.63
N MET A 657 12.05 25.44 4.38
CA MET A 657 12.69 24.29 3.78
C MET A 657 11.96 23.81 2.53
N PHE A 658 12.67 23.62 1.41
CA PHE A 658 12.13 23.15 0.16
C PHE A 658 12.32 21.64 0.02
N PRO A 659 11.22 20.85 -0.19
CA PRO A 659 11.28 19.40 -0.35
C PRO A 659 11.69 18.97 -1.77
N MET A 660 12.16 17.75 -1.92
CA MET A 660 12.34 17.06 -3.19
C MET A 660 13.22 17.78 -4.20
N VAL A 661 14.20 18.55 -3.72
CA VAL A 661 15.14 19.28 -4.58
C VAL A 661 16.11 18.28 -5.22
N SER A 662 16.27 18.36 -6.54
CA SER A 662 17.16 17.46 -7.30
C SER A 662 18.22 18.18 -8.11
N THR A 663 17.98 19.44 -8.48
CA THR A 663 18.89 20.23 -9.30
C THR A 663 19.18 21.61 -8.70
N LEU A 664 20.34 22.16 -9.02
CA LEU A 664 20.69 23.53 -8.61
C LEU A 664 19.76 24.58 -9.21
N ASP A 665 19.18 24.30 -10.37
CA ASP A 665 18.26 25.21 -11.03
C ASP A 665 16.93 25.29 -10.29
N GLU A 666 16.35 24.16 -9.86
CA GLU A 666 15.18 24.11 -8.98
C GLU A 666 15.41 24.93 -7.70
N ALA A 667 16.57 24.76 -7.06
CA ALA A 667 16.92 25.52 -5.86
C ALA A 667 17.02 27.02 -6.13
N ARG A 668 17.68 27.44 -7.23
CA ARG A 668 17.80 28.87 -7.61
C ARG A 668 16.44 29.50 -7.88
N GLN A 669 15.56 28.81 -8.59
CA GLN A 669 14.20 29.29 -8.86
C GLN A 669 13.40 29.48 -7.57
N ALA A 670 13.45 28.51 -6.65
CA ALA A 670 12.76 28.60 -5.37
C ALA A 670 13.29 29.75 -4.51
N LEU A 671 14.62 29.89 -4.40
CA LEU A 671 15.27 30.97 -3.66
C LEU A 671 14.95 32.36 -4.23
N ALA A 672 14.95 32.48 -5.55
CA ALA A 672 14.62 33.76 -6.23
C ALA A 672 13.16 34.14 -5.98
N LEU A 673 12.23 33.18 -6.06
CA LEU A 673 10.82 33.43 -5.78
C LEU A 673 10.58 33.77 -4.31
N ALA A 674 11.24 33.07 -3.39
CA ALA A 674 11.17 33.35 -1.97
C ALA A 674 11.67 34.75 -1.63
N GLU A 675 12.79 35.19 -2.22
CA GLU A 675 13.32 36.57 -2.04
C GLU A 675 12.38 37.62 -2.63
N THR A 676 11.77 37.35 -3.79
CA THR A 676 10.77 38.24 -4.39
C THR A 676 9.60 38.45 -3.43
N VAL A 677 9.04 37.36 -2.89
CA VAL A 677 7.92 37.43 -1.94
C VAL A 677 8.34 38.09 -0.63
N ARG A 678 9.54 37.80 -0.12
CA ARG A 678 10.07 38.46 1.07
C ARG A 678 10.11 39.96 0.92
N ALA A 679 10.61 40.43 -0.22
CA ALA A 679 10.74 41.86 -0.51
C ALA A 679 9.36 42.57 -0.62
N GLU A 680 8.33 41.92 -1.16
CA GLU A 680 6.96 42.45 -1.22
C GLU A 680 6.41 42.84 0.16
N PHE A 681 6.75 42.03 1.19
CA PHE A 681 6.26 42.23 2.56
C PHE A 681 7.22 42.99 3.46
N ASP A 682 8.40 43.39 2.99
CA ASP A 682 9.49 43.86 3.84
C ASP A 682 9.71 42.95 5.07
N ALA A 683 9.70 41.64 4.78
CA ALA A 683 9.81 40.62 5.81
C ALA A 683 11.29 40.40 6.20
N PRO A 684 11.57 39.93 7.45
CA PRO A 684 12.92 39.60 7.85
C PRO A 684 13.52 38.53 6.95
N LYS A 685 14.85 38.56 6.78
CA LYS A 685 15.56 37.42 6.19
C LYS A 685 15.45 36.24 7.13
N VAL A 686 15.02 35.11 6.61
CA VAL A 686 14.95 33.85 7.34
C VAL A 686 15.89 32.83 6.68
N PRO A 687 16.41 31.84 7.40
CA PRO A 687 17.19 30.77 6.79
C PRO A 687 16.36 29.99 5.78
N LEU A 688 16.91 29.82 4.56
CA LEU A 688 16.33 29.05 3.48
C LEU A 688 17.17 27.80 3.25
N GLY A 689 16.56 26.62 3.39
CA GLY A 689 17.25 25.34 3.23
C GLY A 689 16.54 24.38 2.30
N ILE A 690 17.18 23.27 2.02
CA ILE A 690 16.62 22.18 1.23
C ILE A 690 16.54 20.89 2.04
N MET A 691 15.52 20.09 1.74
CA MET A 691 15.46 18.70 2.19
C MET A 691 16.23 17.81 1.23
N VAL A 692 17.23 17.12 1.75
CA VAL A 692 18.04 16.18 0.96
C VAL A 692 17.36 14.82 0.98
N GLU A 693 16.65 14.54 -0.09
CA GLU A 693 15.82 13.34 -0.27
C GLU A 693 16.20 12.55 -1.51
N THR A 694 16.97 13.15 -2.39
CA THR A 694 17.41 12.53 -3.64
C THR A 694 18.91 12.25 -3.63
N PRO A 695 19.39 11.17 -4.27
CA PRO A 695 20.83 10.91 -4.41
C PRO A 695 21.59 12.05 -5.10
N SER A 696 20.94 12.76 -6.03
CA SER A 696 21.52 13.91 -6.72
C SER A 696 21.82 15.06 -5.75
N ALA A 697 20.88 15.39 -4.86
CA ALA A 697 21.09 16.43 -3.85
C ALA A 697 22.22 16.05 -2.88
N ALA A 698 22.28 14.80 -2.44
CA ALA A 698 23.35 14.30 -1.59
C ALA A 698 24.72 14.35 -2.29
N ALA A 699 24.77 13.92 -3.55
CA ALA A 699 26.01 13.90 -4.34
C ALA A 699 26.55 15.31 -4.64
N PHE A 700 25.68 16.31 -4.78
CA PHE A 700 26.01 17.72 -5.09
C PHE A 700 25.86 18.64 -3.89
N ALA A 701 25.91 18.11 -2.66
CA ALA A 701 25.68 18.87 -1.45
C ALA A 701 26.64 20.08 -1.28
N ASP A 702 27.91 20.00 -1.71
CA ASP A 702 28.85 21.09 -1.70
C ASP A 702 28.43 22.25 -2.63
N HIS A 703 27.86 21.98 -3.78
CA HIS A 703 27.33 22.99 -4.70
C HIS A 703 26.06 23.64 -4.15
N PHE A 704 25.15 22.85 -3.58
CA PHE A 704 23.97 23.37 -2.91
C PHE A 704 24.33 24.23 -1.70
N ALA A 705 25.36 23.85 -0.94
CA ALA A 705 25.82 24.58 0.23
C ALA A 705 26.29 26.03 -0.07
N ALA A 706 26.64 26.31 -1.31
CA ALA A 706 26.91 27.67 -1.76
C ALA A 706 25.63 28.52 -1.95
N LEU A 707 24.48 27.91 -2.05
CA LEU A 707 23.22 28.57 -2.36
C LEU A 707 22.29 28.66 -1.14
N VAL A 708 22.26 27.65 -0.27
CA VAL A 708 21.30 27.52 0.83
C VAL A 708 21.98 27.80 2.20
N ASP A 709 21.14 28.02 3.20
CA ASP A 709 21.62 28.30 4.56
C ASP A 709 21.79 27.03 5.40
N PHE A 710 20.97 26.00 5.12
CA PHE A 710 21.01 24.74 5.86
C PHE A 710 20.51 23.56 5.01
N PHE A 711 20.76 22.35 5.51
CA PHE A 711 20.25 21.11 4.98
C PHE A 711 19.44 20.35 6.04
N SER A 712 18.37 19.68 5.64
CA SER A 712 17.72 18.66 6.45
C SER A 712 17.57 17.39 5.62
N ILE A 713 18.06 16.26 6.14
CA ILE A 713 18.09 14.99 5.39
C ILE A 713 16.81 14.22 5.67
N GLY A 714 15.99 14.02 4.64
CA GLY A 714 14.77 13.19 4.67
C GLY A 714 15.10 11.72 4.40
N THR A 715 15.50 10.97 5.44
CA THR A 715 16.03 9.61 5.26
C THR A 715 15.01 8.63 4.65
N ASN A 716 13.71 8.85 4.79
CA ASN A 716 12.70 7.94 4.25
C ASN A 716 12.71 7.94 2.71
N ASP A 717 12.58 9.12 2.11
CA ASP A 717 12.61 9.28 0.65
C ASP A 717 14.04 9.05 0.11
N LEU A 718 15.07 9.51 0.80
CA LEU A 718 16.46 9.23 0.42
C LEU A 718 16.72 7.72 0.34
N THR A 719 16.22 6.93 1.30
CA THR A 719 16.35 5.48 1.30
C THR A 719 15.67 4.87 0.08
N GLN A 720 14.42 5.28 -0.20
CA GLN A 720 13.65 4.82 -1.36
C GLN A 720 14.41 5.02 -2.66
N TYR A 721 14.98 6.21 -2.86
CA TYR A 721 15.66 6.55 -4.12
C TYR A 721 17.08 5.97 -4.21
N VAL A 722 17.82 5.84 -3.10
CA VAL A 722 19.16 5.21 -3.07
C VAL A 722 19.07 3.71 -3.35
N LEU A 723 18.08 3.04 -2.75
CA LEU A 723 17.90 1.60 -2.92
C LEU A 723 17.02 1.23 -4.12
N ALA A 724 16.40 2.23 -4.78
CA ALA A 724 15.45 2.04 -5.87
C ALA A 724 14.29 1.08 -5.46
N VAL A 725 13.75 1.30 -4.27
CA VAL A 725 12.71 0.46 -3.66
C VAL A 725 11.52 1.34 -3.31
N ASP A 726 10.34 0.96 -3.80
CA ASP A 726 9.10 1.58 -3.38
C ASP A 726 8.75 1.11 -1.96
N ARG A 727 8.71 2.06 -1.01
CA ARG A 727 8.41 1.79 0.41
C ARG A 727 6.95 1.40 0.66
N GLU A 728 6.06 1.64 -0.32
CA GLU A 728 4.64 1.28 -0.23
C GLU A 728 4.36 -0.08 -0.88
N HIS A 729 5.32 -0.61 -1.64
CA HIS A 729 5.17 -1.92 -2.25
C HIS A 729 5.18 -3.04 -1.19
N PRO A 730 4.14 -3.89 -1.12
CA PRO A 730 3.97 -4.87 -0.04
C PRO A 730 5.16 -5.80 0.20
N GLU A 731 5.87 -6.19 -0.86
CA GLU A 731 7.02 -7.10 -0.78
C GLU A 731 8.35 -6.36 -0.59
N LEU A 732 8.47 -5.14 -1.14
CA LEU A 732 9.74 -4.41 -1.18
C LEU A 732 9.91 -3.45 0.01
N ALA A 733 8.83 -3.04 0.68
CA ALA A 733 8.85 -2.10 1.81
C ALA A 733 9.87 -2.50 2.89
N ARG A 734 10.02 -3.81 3.15
CA ARG A 734 11.01 -4.35 4.10
C ARG A 734 12.47 -4.12 3.70
N MET A 735 12.73 -3.82 2.42
CA MET A 735 14.08 -3.51 1.92
C MET A 735 14.42 -2.02 2.09
N ALA A 736 13.41 -1.17 2.36
CA ALA A 736 13.58 0.28 2.53
C ALA A 736 14.13 0.62 3.93
N GLU A 737 15.30 0.09 4.26
CA GLU A 737 15.95 0.24 5.57
C GLU A 737 16.98 1.37 5.55
N SER A 738 16.72 2.43 6.34
CA SER A 738 17.57 3.63 6.36
C SER A 738 18.96 3.41 7.00
N LEU A 739 19.16 2.34 7.76
CA LEU A 739 20.47 1.92 8.26
C LEU A 739 21.35 1.27 7.17
N HIS A 740 20.85 1.11 5.95
CA HIS A 740 21.65 0.53 4.87
C HIS A 740 22.93 1.35 4.61
N PRO A 741 24.11 0.72 4.51
CA PRO A 741 25.39 1.44 4.36
C PRO A 741 25.43 2.41 3.17
N ALA A 742 24.74 2.10 2.07
CA ALA A 742 24.63 3.02 0.93
C ALA A 742 23.91 4.32 1.30
N VAL A 743 22.86 4.25 2.12
CA VAL A 743 22.13 5.43 2.61
C VAL A 743 23.01 6.24 3.57
N LEU A 744 23.70 5.56 4.51
CA LEU A 744 24.63 6.20 5.45
C LEU A 744 25.77 6.93 4.71
N ARG A 745 26.25 6.38 3.60
CA ARG A 745 27.26 7.02 2.74
C ARG A 745 26.74 8.29 2.07
N MET A 746 25.49 8.31 1.62
CA MET A 746 24.84 9.51 1.07
C MET A 746 24.66 10.59 2.15
N ILE A 747 24.26 10.19 3.36
CA ILE A 747 24.20 11.11 4.52
C ILE A 747 25.59 11.69 4.80
N LYS A 748 26.62 10.85 4.88
CA LYS A 748 28.01 11.30 5.11
C LYS A 748 28.48 12.27 4.04
N GLN A 749 28.19 11.99 2.76
CA GLN A 749 28.53 12.87 1.64
C GLN A 749 27.85 14.23 1.76
N THR A 750 26.57 14.24 2.18
CA THR A 750 25.83 15.48 2.43
C THR A 750 26.50 16.30 3.55
N VAL A 751 26.81 15.67 4.69
CA VAL A 751 27.48 16.31 5.81
C VAL A 751 28.86 16.89 5.41
N ASP A 752 29.64 16.12 4.64
CA ASP A 752 30.97 16.57 4.19
C ASP A 752 30.88 17.75 3.22
N GLY A 753 29.91 17.73 2.30
CA GLY A 753 29.62 18.81 1.36
C GLY A 753 29.20 20.09 2.08
N ALA A 754 28.29 20.00 3.03
CA ALA A 754 27.80 21.09 3.85
C ALA A 754 28.91 21.73 4.70
N ARG A 755 29.75 20.92 5.32
CA ARG A 755 30.87 21.37 6.20
C ARG A 755 31.91 22.18 5.47
N ARG A 756 32.17 21.91 4.18
CA ARG A 756 33.07 22.75 3.37
C ARG A 756 32.67 24.23 3.34
N HIS A 757 31.34 24.46 3.45
CA HIS A 757 30.73 25.78 3.47
C HIS A 757 30.23 26.21 4.87
N ARG A 758 30.52 25.43 5.91
CA ARG A 758 30.10 25.69 7.30
C ARG A 758 28.58 25.78 7.43
N LYS A 759 27.85 24.94 6.68
CA LYS A 759 26.38 24.86 6.72
C LYS A 759 25.92 23.79 7.71
N TRP A 760 24.86 24.14 8.42
CA TRP A 760 24.17 23.25 9.37
C TRP A 760 23.42 22.11 8.66
N VAL A 761 23.43 20.92 9.29
CA VAL A 761 22.82 19.72 8.74
C VAL A 761 21.97 19.04 9.81
N GLY A 762 20.65 19.04 9.59
CA GLY A 762 19.70 18.23 10.36
C GLY A 762 19.33 16.93 9.66
N VAL A 763 18.72 16.02 10.40
CA VAL A 763 18.11 14.79 9.89
C VAL A 763 16.70 14.68 10.44
N CYS A 764 15.68 14.55 9.56
CA CYS A 764 14.28 14.55 9.96
C CYS A 764 13.49 13.27 9.56
N GLY A 765 14.15 12.28 8.99
CA GLY A 765 13.53 10.98 8.69
C GLY A 765 13.48 10.04 9.89
N GLY A 766 12.87 8.87 9.71
CA GLY A 766 12.67 7.87 10.77
C GLY A 766 13.96 7.41 11.47
N LEU A 767 15.09 7.46 10.76
CA LEU A 767 16.39 7.07 11.31
C LEU A 767 16.85 7.93 12.51
N ALA A 768 16.44 9.19 12.57
CA ALA A 768 16.78 10.09 13.68
C ALA A 768 16.15 9.66 15.01
N GLY A 769 15.00 8.99 14.98
CA GLY A 769 14.30 8.47 16.16
C GLY A 769 14.75 7.06 16.60
N ASP A 770 15.52 6.36 15.77
CA ASP A 770 16.14 5.08 16.13
C ASP A 770 17.40 5.33 16.99
N PRO A 771 17.53 4.76 18.22
CA PRO A 771 18.68 5.04 19.08
C PRO A 771 20.05 4.67 18.47
N LEU A 772 20.14 3.57 17.70
CA LEU A 772 21.35 3.20 16.96
C LEU A 772 21.59 4.16 15.81
N GLY A 773 20.52 4.45 15.05
CA GLY A 773 20.54 5.44 13.96
C GLY A 773 20.99 6.81 14.45
N ALA A 774 20.43 7.31 15.55
CA ALA A 774 20.83 8.56 16.19
C ALA A 774 22.30 8.58 16.60
N SER A 775 22.82 7.46 17.16
CA SER A 775 24.22 7.30 17.51
C SER A 775 25.14 7.38 16.28
N ILE A 776 24.77 6.69 15.20
CA ILE A 776 25.53 6.72 13.94
C ILE A 776 25.47 8.13 13.31
N LEU A 777 24.30 8.75 13.25
CA LEU A 777 24.12 10.10 12.68
C LEU A 777 24.95 11.14 13.42
N ALA A 778 24.95 11.11 14.76
CA ALA A 778 25.80 11.93 15.58
C ALA A 778 27.29 11.73 15.25
N GLY A 779 27.72 10.45 15.10
CA GLY A 779 29.09 10.12 14.69
C GLY A 779 29.46 10.54 13.28
N LEU A 780 28.47 10.58 12.34
CA LEU A 780 28.65 11.13 10.98
C LEU A 780 28.80 12.66 11.00
N GLY A 781 28.37 13.29 12.09
CA GLY A 781 28.56 14.72 12.34
C GLY A 781 27.41 15.59 11.90
N VAL A 782 26.17 15.14 12.03
CA VAL A 782 24.98 15.98 11.89
C VAL A 782 24.85 16.93 13.09
N ASP A 783 24.18 18.06 12.94
CA ASP A 783 24.00 19.08 13.95
C ASP A 783 22.66 18.92 14.70
N GLU A 784 21.62 18.37 14.01
CA GLU A 784 20.28 18.14 14.61
C GLU A 784 19.74 16.75 14.25
N LEU A 785 18.98 16.20 15.20
CA LEU A 785 18.15 14.99 15.02
C LEU A 785 16.70 15.35 15.31
N SER A 786 15.85 15.32 14.29
CA SER A 786 14.42 15.63 14.40
C SER A 786 13.57 14.36 14.24
N MET A 787 12.69 14.10 15.21
CA MET A 787 11.98 12.85 15.37
C MET A 787 10.58 13.03 15.93
N SER A 788 9.81 11.94 16.05
CA SER A 788 8.56 11.91 16.81
C SER A 788 8.82 12.31 18.28
N SER A 789 7.94 13.12 18.85
CA SER A 789 8.11 13.63 20.23
C SER A 789 8.30 12.54 21.28
N ARG A 790 7.72 11.33 21.05
CA ARG A 790 7.85 10.18 21.96
C ARG A 790 9.26 9.57 21.97
N ASP A 791 10.02 9.69 20.90
CA ASP A 791 11.34 9.07 20.77
C ASP A 791 12.44 9.94 21.40
N ILE A 792 12.18 11.23 21.59
CA ILE A 792 13.12 12.24 22.13
C ILE A 792 13.77 11.80 23.44
N PRO A 793 13.03 11.33 24.48
CA PRO A 793 13.66 10.98 25.74
C PRO A 793 14.67 9.83 25.62
N ALA A 794 14.34 8.81 24.81
CA ALA A 794 15.21 7.64 24.59
C ALA A 794 16.48 8.03 23.85
N VAL A 795 16.38 8.79 22.77
CA VAL A 795 17.52 9.28 21.98
C VAL A 795 18.41 10.19 22.80
N LYS A 796 17.85 11.17 23.53
CA LYS A 796 18.62 12.02 24.46
C LYS A 796 19.35 11.20 25.53
N SER A 797 18.69 10.17 26.07
CA SER A 797 19.33 9.28 27.06
C SER A 797 20.52 8.53 26.48
N ARG A 798 20.36 7.99 25.26
CA ARG A 798 21.43 7.26 24.54
C ARG A 798 22.63 8.16 24.26
N LEU A 799 22.42 9.37 23.75
CA LEU A 799 23.49 10.34 23.42
C LEU A 799 24.23 10.77 24.68
N ARG A 800 23.51 11.05 25.79
CA ARG A 800 24.12 11.40 27.07
C ARG A 800 24.98 10.30 27.68
N ALA A 801 24.69 9.05 27.38
CA ALA A 801 25.49 7.91 27.82
C ALA A 801 26.70 7.61 26.92
N SER A 802 26.84 8.32 25.82
CA SER A 802 27.86 8.08 24.79
C SER A 802 28.95 9.15 24.79
N ARG A 803 30.13 8.83 24.24
CA ARG A 803 31.18 9.77 23.90
C ARG A 803 31.20 9.99 22.39
N LEU A 804 31.49 11.22 21.95
CA LEU A 804 31.53 11.55 20.52
C LEU A 804 32.57 10.74 19.76
N ASP A 805 33.76 10.53 20.34
CA ASP A 805 34.82 9.72 19.73
C ASP A 805 34.37 8.26 19.47
N ALA A 806 33.61 7.66 20.41
CA ALA A 806 33.02 6.34 20.25
C ALA A 806 31.93 6.33 19.17
N LEU A 807 31.04 7.34 19.13
CA LEU A 807 30.03 7.49 18.10
C LEU A 807 30.63 7.63 16.70
N GLN A 808 31.75 8.39 16.58
CA GLN A 808 32.51 8.50 15.33
C GLN A 808 33.14 7.18 14.89
N ALA A 809 33.65 6.39 15.85
CA ALA A 809 34.17 5.05 15.56
C ALA A 809 33.04 4.10 15.09
N LEU A 810 31.89 4.13 15.75
CA LEU A 810 30.71 3.39 15.37
C LEU A 810 30.27 3.76 13.95
N ALA A 811 30.15 5.05 13.64
CA ALA A 811 29.75 5.54 12.34
C ALA A 811 30.71 5.07 11.22
N ARG A 812 32.03 5.12 11.46
CA ARG A 812 33.02 4.60 10.49
C ARG A 812 32.82 3.11 10.23
N ARG A 813 32.62 2.30 11.28
CA ARG A 813 32.34 0.88 11.14
C ARG A 813 31.03 0.62 10.37
N ALA A 814 29.97 1.40 10.63
CA ALA A 814 28.69 1.30 9.94
C ALA A 814 28.82 1.59 8.43
N LEU A 815 29.65 2.54 8.03
CA LEU A 815 29.93 2.85 6.61
C LEU A 815 30.65 1.69 5.89
N ASP A 816 31.42 0.88 6.61
CA ASP A 816 32.20 -0.24 6.06
C ASP A 816 31.42 -1.57 6.08
N CYS A 817 30.24 -1.63 6.68
CA CYS A 817 29.38 -2.81 6.66
C CYS A 817 28.87 -3.12 5.25
N GLU A 818 28.56 -4.40 5.01
CA GLU A 818 28.04 -4.87 3.73
C GLU A 818 26.51 -4.70 3.63
N ASP A 819 25.79 -4.82 4.75
CA ASP A 819 24.35 -4.78 4.81
C ASP A 819 23.84 -4.17 6.14
N VAL A 820 22.51 -4.05 6.25
CA VAL A 820 21.80 -3.51 7.43
C VAL A 820 22.03 -4.40 8.65
N ASP A 821 22.07 -5.70 8.46
CA ASP A 821 22.22 -6.69 9.55
C ASP A 821 23.58 -6.54 10.22
N ALA A 822 24.62 -6.35 9.42
CA ALA A 822 25.96 -6.06 9.92
C ALA A 822 25.99 -4.74 10.69
N VAL A 823 25.28 -3.69 10.23
CA VAL A 823 25.18 -2.42 10.97
C VAL A 823 24.47 -2.60 12.31
N ARG A 824 23.34 -3.31 12.34
CA ARG A 824 22.61 -3.58 13.60
C ARG A 824 23.42 -4.42 14.58
N ALA A 825 24.23 -5.38 14.10
CA ALA A 825 25.11 -6.21 14.93
C ALA A 825 26.20 -5.38 15.66
N LEU A 826 26.51 -4.18 15.19
CA LEU A 826 27.46 -3.27 15.88
C LEU A 826 26.97 -2.87 17.28
N GLU A 827 25.65 -2.73 17.48
CA GLU A 827 25.08 -2.37 18.77
C GLU A 827 25.34 -3.42 19.85
N ALA A 828 25.19 -4.71 19.53
CA ALA A 828 25.47 -5.79 20.47
C ALA A 828 26.94 -5.84 20.91
N THR A 829 27.86 -5.39 20.07
CA THR A 829 29.30 -5.32 20.37
C THR A 829 29.64 -4.16 21.32
N GLU A 830 28.92 -3.03 21.19
CA GLU A 830 29.13 -1.88 22.07
C GLU A 830 28.59 -2.10 23.48
N ILE A 831 27.42 -2.73 23.60
CA ILE A 831 26.83 -3.07 24.92
C ILE A 831 27.77 -4.00 25.69
N LYS A 832 28.41 -4.98 25.02
CA LYS A 832 29.40 -5.89 25.64
C LYS A 832 30.73 -5.19 26.02
N ALA A 833 31.10 -4.12 25.33
CA ALA A 833 32.31 -3.38 25.63
C ALA A 833 32.12 -2.33 26.75
N ALA A 834 30.86 -1.95 27.02
CA ALA A 834 30.48 -1.01 28.07
C ALA A 834 30.12 -1.67 29.41
N ALA A 835 29.82 -3.00 29.41
CA ALA A 835 29.58 -3.85 30.58
C ALA A 835 30.87 -4.46 31.09
#